data_b68e587dba94843b084926f526c0a19a
#
_entry.id   b68e587dba94843b084926f526c0a19a
#
_cell.length_a   1.000
_cell.length_b   1.000
_cell.length_c   1.000
_cell.angle_alpha   90.00
_cell.angle_beta   90.00
_cell.angle_gamma   90.00
#
_symmetry.space_group_name_H-M   'P 1'
#
loop_
_entity.id
_entity.type
_entity.pdbx_description
1 polymer ?
#
loop_
_entity_poly.entity_id
_entity_poly.type
_entity_poly.pdbx_seq_one_letter_code
_entity_poly.pdbx_strand_id
1 'polypeptide(L)'
;MSIIVQSYLSKDMNYSTITEEIGYLDKLELLLLSNNSLSGSIPSKIFNLSSLTNLEVDQNSLSGTIPSNTGYSLPSLQYLFLDHNNFVGNIPNNIFNSSKLIDFQLDSNAFSGTLPNTGFRDLWSLEVFLIYDNKLTIEDSHQFFTSLTNCRYLKYLDLSGNHVLSNIPKSIGNITSEYIRVESCGIGGYIPLEVGNMSNLLHFSLSRNNITGPIPGTFKGLQKLQYLDLGNNGLQGSFIEEFCEMKSLGELYLNNNKLSGVLPTCLGNMSSIIRLYIGSNSLNSKIPSSLWSVIDILELDLSSNAFIGNLPPEIGNLRAIIALDLSGNNISRNIPSTIGLLKTLETLSLANNKLNESIPSSLGEMLSLTSLDLSQNMLTGVIPKSLESLLYLQNINFSYNRLQGEIPDGGHFKNFTAQSFIHNGALCGNPLLQVPKCRKQVKKWSMEKKLILKCILPIVVSAILVVACIILLKHNKRRKNENTLERGLSTLGAPRRISYYELVQATNGFNESNFLGSGGFGSVYQGRLLDGEMIAVKVIDLQSEAKSKSFDAECNAMRNLRHRNLVKIISSCSNLDFKSLVMEFMSNGSVYSWLYSNNYCLSFLQRLNIMIDVASALEYLHHGSSMPVVHCDLKPSNVLLDENMVAHVSDFGIAKLMDEGQSKTHTQTLATVGYLAPEYGSKGIVSVKGDVYSYGIMLMEIFTRRKPTDDMFVAELSLKTWISGSLPNSIMELLDSNLVQITGDQIDDISTHMSSIFSLALSCCEDSPEARINMADVIATLIKIKTLVVGANTV
;
A
#
# COMPACT_ATOMS: atom_id res chain seq x y z
N MET A 1 27.45 15.57 -29.75
CA MET A 1 26.12 14.96 -30.02
C MET A 1 26.18 13.58 -29.39
N SER A 2 25.46 13.41 -28.29
CA SER A 2 25.40 12.15 -27.52
C SER A 2 24.70 11.08 -28.36
N ILE A 3 25.19 9.85 -28.39
CA ILE A 3 24.53 8.73 -29.06
C ILE A 3 23.77 7.94 -28.00
N ILE A 4 22.47 7.81 -28.21
CA ILE A 4 21.56 7.00 -27.36
C ILE A 4 21.08 5.85 -28.22
N VAL A 5 21.24 4.62 -27.75
CA VAL A 5 20.60 3.43 -28.33
C VAL A 5 19.57 2.94 -27.34
N GLN A 6 18.29 3.10 -27.71
CA GLN A 6 17.16 2.61 -26.94
C GLN A 6 16.29 1.75 -27.85
N SER A 7 15.94 0.55 -27.45
CA SER A 7 15.00 -0.29 -28.17
C SER A 7 13.92 -0.84 -27.25
N TYR A 8 12.67 -0.58 -27.63
CA TYR A 8 11.52 -1.36 -27.21
C TYR A 8 11.22 -2.37 -28.32
N LEU A 9 11.77 -3.58 -28.22
CA LEU A 9 11.45 -4.63 -29.18
C LEU A 9 10.03 -5.12 -28.89
N SER A 10 9.09 -4.86 -29.84
CA SER A 10 7.80 -5.51 -29.82
C SER A 10 8.00 -7.04 -29.87
N LYS A 11 7.18 -7.80 -29.15
CA LYS A 11 7.26 -9.28 -29.00
C LYS A 11 7.33 -10.09 -30.33
N ASP A 12 7.30 -9.42 -31.49
CA ASP A 12 7.17 -10.04 -32.82
C ASP A 12 8.44 -10.03 -33.67
N MET A 13 9.58 -9.54 -33.14
CA MET A 13 10.83 -9.48 -33.91
C MET A 13 11.86 -10.51 -33.41
N ASN A 14 12.23 -11.46 -34.26
CA ASN A 14 13.20 -12.54 -34.03
C ASN A 14 14.69 -12.10 -33.91
N TYR A 15 14.99 -10.90 -33.44
CA TYR A 15 16.37 -10.49 -33.15
C TYR A 15 16.64 -10.62 -31.67
N SER A 16 17.30 -11.73 -31.30
CA SER A 16 17.46 -12.14 -29.92
C SER A 16 18.83 -11.83 -29.33
N THR A 17 19.72 -11.13 -30.02
CA THR A 17 21.09 -10.92 -29.55
C THR A 17 21.57 -9.48 -29.75
N ILE A 18 22.42 -9.01 -28.80
CA ILE A 18 23.14 -7.74 -28.94
C ILE A 18 24.24 -7.91 -29.97
N THR A 19 24.25 -7.09 -31.03
CA THR A 19 25.21 -7.23 -32.12
C THR A 19 26.57 -6.57 -31.81
N GLU A 20 27.66 -7.09 -32.39
CA GLU A 20 29.00 -6.56 -32.15
C GLU A 20 29.18 -5.11 -32.65
N GLU A 21 28.41 -4.69 -33.63
CA GLU A 21 28.46 -3.37 -34.23
C GLU A 21 28.25 -2.25 -33.25
N ILE A 22 27.44 -2.49 -32.19
CA ILE A 22 27.23 -1.51 -31.11
C ILE A 22 28.53 -1.13 -30.42
N GLY A 23 29.46 -2.10 -30.28
CA GLY A 23 30.77 -1.89 -29.68
C GLY A 23 31.72 -0.99 -30.47
N TYR A 24 31.40 -0.56 -31.71
CA TYR A 24 32.18 0.37 -32.50
C TYR A 24 31.65 1.83 -32.40
N LEU A 25 30.61 2.08 -31.61
CA LEU A 25 30.05 3.41 -31.41
C LEU A 25 30.81 4.15 -30.30
N ASP A 26 32.01 4.64 -30.59
CA ASP A 26 32.92 5.25 -29.60
C ASP A 26 32.33 6.41 -28.80
N LYS A 27 31.24 7.03 -29.29
CA LYS A 27 30.53 8.12 -28.63
C LYS A 27 29.21 7.68 -27.97
N LEU A 28 29.01 6.38 -27.81
CA LEU A 28 27.81 5.85 -27.15
C LEU A 28 27.85 6.20 -25.66
N GLU A 29 26.86 6.94 -25.17
CA GLU A 29 26.70 7.30 -23.78
C GLU A 29 25.67 6.43 -23.06
N LEU A 30 24.55 6.11 -23.72
CA LEU A 30 23.46 5.34 -23.12
C LEU A 30 23.13 4.12 -23.98
N LEU A 31 23.18 2.93 -23.40
CA LEU A 31 22.72 1.67 -24.00
C LEU A 31 21.60 1.11 -23.12
N LEU A 32 20.34 1.34 -23.52
CA LEU A 32 19.13 1.03 -22.75
C LEU A 32 18.33 -0.07 -23.46
N LEU A 33 18.50 -1.33 -23.04
CA LEU A 33 17.90 -2.52 -23.62
C LEU A 33 17.12 -3.36 -22.60
N SER A 34 16.77 -2.80 -21.46
CA SER A 34 16.08 -3.48 -20.37
C SER A 34 14.70 -4.02 -20.77
N ASN A 35 14.25 -5.07 -20.09
CA ASN A 35 12.92 -5.66 -20.23
C ASN A 35 12.56 -6.04 -21.68
N ASN A 36 13.46 -6.81 -22.32
CA ASN A 36 13.28 -7.37 -23.65
C ASN A 36 13.41 -8.90 -23.59
N SER A 37 13.44 -9.57 -24.72
CA SER A 37 13.68 -11.02 -24.82
C SER A 37 15.07 -11.32 -25.40
N LEU A 38 16.07 -10.48 -25.09
CA LEU A 38 17.41 -10.61 -25.60
C LEU A 38 18.10 -11.83 -24.98
N SER A 39 18.86 -12.56 -25.81
CA SER A 39 19.63 -13.74 -25.43
C SER A 39 21.08 -13.64 -25.94
N GLY A 40 21.92 -14.66 -25.65
CA GLY A 40 23.33 -14.62 -26.00
C GLY A 40 24.16 -13.79 -25.04
N SER A 41 25.37 -13.37 -25.45
CA SER A 41 26.29 -12.62 -24.60
C SER A 41 26.36 -11.14 -25.00
N ILE A 42 26.77 -10.29 -24.06
CA ILE A 42 27.10 -8.89 -24.34
C ILE A 42 28.45 -8.90 -25.13
N PRO A 43 28.53 -8.23 -26.30
CA PRO A 43 29.77 -8.11 -27.05
C PRO A 43 30.87 -7.45 -26.20
N SER A 44 32.03 -8.07 -26.13
CA SER A 44 33.14 -7.63 -25.27
C SER A 44 33.58 -6.18 -25.52
N LYS A 45 33.46 -5.70 -26.75
CA LYS A 45 33.82 -4.33 -27.15
C LYS A 45 32.97 -3.25 -26.45
N ILE A 46 31.73 -3.55 -26.01
CA ILE A 46 30.89 -2.62 -25.26
C ILE A 46 31.58 -2.21 -23.95
N PHE A 47 32.30 -3.14 -23.31
CA PHE A 47 33.07 -2.87 -22.09
C PHE A 47 34.33 -2.02 -22.29
N ASN A 48 34.59 -1.56 -23.53
CA ASN A 48 35.72 -0.65 -23.88
C ASN A 48 35.24 0.74 -24.33
N LEU A 49 33.92 1.03 -24.21
CA LEU A 49 33.35 2.31 -24.60
C LEU A 49 33.57 3.34 -23.49
N SER A 50 34.64 4.16 -23.60
CA SER A 50 35.00 5.13 -22.55
C SER A 50 33.96 6.24 -22.31
N SER A 51 33.07 6.47 -23.30
CA SER A 51 31.97 7.44 -23.22
C SER A 51 30.73 6.89 -22.49
N LEU A 52 30.63 5.56 -22.32
CA LEU A 52 29.41 4.91 -21.81
C LEU A 52 29.17 5.30 -20.34
N THR A 53 28.00 5.89 -20.09
CA THR A 53 27.52 6.27 -18.75
C THR A 53 26.49 5.29 -18.21
N ASN A 54 25.62 4.74 -19.08
CA ASN A 54 24.59 3.80 -18.70
C ASN A 54 24.68 2.54 -19.57
N LEU A 55 24.76 1.40 -18.91
CA LEU A 55 24.61 0.07 -19.50
C LEU A 55 23.46 -0.64 -18.79
N GLU A 56 22.29 -0.62 -19.40
CA GLU A 56 21.04 -1.16 -18.84
C GLU A 56 20.52 -2.27 -19.78
N VAL A 57 20.67 -3.50 -19.36
CA VAL A 57 20.26 -4.71 -20.11
C VAL A 57 19.54 -5.71 -19.21
N ASP A 58 19.08 -5.24 -18.07
CA ASP A 58 18.34 -6.01 -17.07
C ASP A 58 17.07 -6.64 -17.63
N GLN A 59 16.53 -7.62 -16.92
CA GLN A 59 15.27 -8.31 -17.27
C GLN A 59 15.26 -8.86 -18.71
N ASN A 60 16.28 -9.65 -19.05
CA ASN A 60 16.45 -10.32 -20.34
C ASN A 60 16.80 -11.82 -20.14
N SER A 61 17.20 -12.50 -21.19
CA SER A 61 17.73 -13.86 -21.16
C SER A 61 19.22 -13.90 -21.55
N LEU A 62 19.96 -12.81 -21.32
CA LEU A 62 21.38 -12.69 -21.64
C LEU A 62 22.21 -13.64 -20.78
N SER A 63 23.31 -14.11 -21.33
CA SER A 63 24.17 -15.13 -20.71
C SER A 63 25.64 -14.85 -20.99
N GLY A 64 26.54 -15.75 -20.53
CA GLY A 64 27.98 -15.61 -20.68
C GLY A 64 28.62 -14.87 -19.51
N THR A 65 29.82 -14.39 -19.69
CA THR A 65 30.63 -13.74 -18.66
C THR A 65 30.91 -12.28 -18.99
N ILE A 66 31.10 -11.45 -17.97
CA ILE A 66 31.67 -10.12 -18.16
C ILE A 66 33.14 -10.27 -18.48
N PRO A 67 33.65 -9.60 -19.54
CA PRO A 67 35.06 -9.78 -19.98
C PRO A 67 36.05 -9.31 -18.90
N SER A 68 37.04 -10.14 -18.58
CA SER A 68 38.04 -9.89 -17.53
C SER A 68 39.38 -9.31 -18.04
N ASN A 69 39.47 -8.97 -19.33
CA ASN A 69 40.69 -8.48 -19.92
C ASN A 69 41.11 -7.12 -19.35
N THR A 70 42.41 -6.99 -19.01
CA THR A 70 43.00 -5.81 -18.36
C THR A 70 42.96 -4.51 -19.19
N GLY A 71 42.50 -4.56 -20.44
CA GLY A 71 42.36 -3.39 -21.32
C GLY A 71 40.96 -2.77 -21.36
N TYR A 72 39.98 -3.40 -20.75
CA TYR A 72 38.62 -2.86 -20.73
C TYR A 72 38.43 -1.96 -19.50
N SER A 73 37.95 -0.74 -19.72
CA SER A 73 37.57 0.18 -18.65
C SER A 73 36.40 1.03 -19.10
N LEU A 74 35.49 1.26 -18.18
CA LEU A 74 34.32 2.13 -18.36
C LEU A 74 34.42 3.35 -17.42
N PRO A 75 35.37 4.30 -17.69
CA PRO A 75 35.68 5.37 -16.74
C PRO A 75 34.55 6.40 -16.54
N SER A 76 33.58 6.39 -17.46
CA SER A 76 32.41 7.28 -17.38
C SER A 76 31.17 6.62 -16.82
N LEU A 77 31.22 5.29 -16.56
CA LEU A 77 30.06 4.50 -16.14
C LEU A 77 29.49 5.02 -14.82
N GLN A 78 28.18 5.27 -14.81
CA GLN A 78 27.38 5.70 -13.66
C GLN A 78 26.33 4.68 -13.29
N TYR A 79 25.73 4.00 -14.28
CA TYR A 79 24.64 3.03 -14.10
C TYR A 79 24.97 1.74 -14.80
N LEU A 80 24.98 0.64 -14.05
CA LEU A 80 25.21 -0.71 -14.57
C LEU A 80 24.08 -1.63 -14.08
N PHE A 81 23.14 -1.96 -14.97
CA PHE A 81 22.03 -2.86 -14.69
C PHE A 81 22.12 -4.10 -15.57
N LEU A 82 22.53 -5.21 -14.96
CA LEU A 82 22.61 -6.54 -15.59
C LEU A 82 21.71 -7.56 -14.90
N ASP A 83 20.94 -7.11 -13.92
CA ASP A 83 20.11 -7.96 -13.07
C ASP A 83 19.07 -8.74 -13.86
N HIS A 84 18.50 -9.79 -13.25
CA HIS A 84 17.48 -10.66 -13.86
C HIS A 84 17.88 -11.17 -15.27
N ASN A 85 19.01 -11.85 -15.33
CA ASN A 85 19.56 -12.48 -16.53
C ASN A 85 20.18 -13.86 -16.21
N ASN A 86 20.93 -14.45 -17.15
CA ASN A 86 21.61 -15.73 -16.98
C ASN A 86 23.15 -15.60 -17.01
N PHE A 87 23.69 -14.46 -16.54
CA PHE A 87 25.14 -14.24 -16.51
C PHE A 87 25.83 -15.18 -15.52
N VAL A 88 27.05 -15.58 -15.87
CA VAL A 88 27.89 -16.51 -15.10
C VAL A 88 29.32 -16.00 -14.94
N GLY A 89 30.08 -16.67 -14.09
CA GLY A 89 31.52 -16.37 -13.89
C GLY A 89 31.77 -15.21 -12.95
N ASN A 90 33.02 -14.75 -12.90
CA ASN A 90 33.47 -13.75 -11.93
C ASN A 90 33.10 -12.32 -12.36
N ILE A 91 32.86 -11.45 -11.40
CA ILE A 91 32.79 -10.01 -11.63
C ILE A 91 34.22 -9.49 -11.75
N PRO A 92 34.61 -8.87 -12.88
CA PRO A 92 35.97 -8.37 -13.06
C PRO A 92 36.29 -7.19 -12.15
N ASN A 93 37.47 -7.19 -11.52
CA ASN A 93 37.91 -6.14 -10.60
C ASN A 93 37.97 -4.74 -11.22
N ASN A 94 38.18 -4.64 -12.51
CA ASN A 94 38.28 -3.36 -13.23
C ASN A 94 36.95 -2.59 -13.28
N ILE A 95 35.78 -3.23 -13.08
CA ILE A 95 34.49 -2.54 -12.95
C ILE A 95 34.49 -1.64 -11.71
N PHE A 96 35.13 -2.09 -10.64
CA PHE A 96 35.23 -1.31 -9.39
C PHE A 96 36.21 -0.10 -9.49
N ASN A 97 36.89 0.08 -10.63
CA ASN A 97 37.69 1.27 -10.91
C ASN A 97 36.88 2.43 -11.52
N SER A 98 35.57 2.21 -11.77
CA SER A 98 34.67 3.24 -12.32
C SER A 98 34.23 4.21 -11.22
N SER A 99 35.06 5.22 -10.91
CA SER A 99 34.85 6.12 -9.76
C SER A 99 33.59 6.99 -9.84
N LYS A 100 32.93 7.02 -10.99
CA LYS A 100 31.64 7.72 -11.21
C LYS A 100 30.42 6.84 -10.99
N LEU A 101 30.62 5.56 -10.66
CA LEU A 101 29.53 4.60 -10.50
C LEU A 101 28.60 5.02 -9.35
N ILE A 102 27.31 5.12 -9.66
CA ILE A 102 26.25 5.54 -8.76
C ILE A 102 25.37 4.33 -8.42
N ASP A 103 25.02 3.54 -9.43
CA ASP A 103 24.08 2.44 -9.27
C ASP A 103 24.61 1.17 -9.94
N PHE A 104 24.70 0.10 -9.15
CA PHE A 104 25.31 -1.17 -9.54
C PHE A 104 24.35 -2.32 -9.18
N GLN A 105 23.70 -2.91 -10.19
CA GLN A 105 22.71 -3.96 -10.02
C GLN A 105 23.08 -5.19 -10.88
N LEU A 106 23.42 -6.30 -10.21
CA LEU A 106 23.76 -7.57 -10.84
C LEU A 106 22.96 -8.75 -10.27
N ASP A 107 21.97 -8.47 -9.46
CA ASP A 107 21.20 -9.47 -8.74
C ASP A 107 20.46 -10.44 -9.66
N SER A 108 19.98 -11.54 -9.11
CA SER A 108 19.18 -12.53 -9.86
C SER A 108 19.90 -13.04 -11.11
N ASN A 109 21.14 -13.53 -10.92
CA ASN A 109 21.99 -14.09 -11.95
C ASN A 109 22.72 -15.35 -11.41
N ALA A 110 23.72 -15.83 -12.10
CA ALA A 110 24.58 -16.94 -11.66
C ALA A 110 26.06 -16.55 -11.58
N PHE A 111 26.34 -15.26 -11.27
CA PHE A 111 27.70 -14.80 -11.01
C PHE A 111 28.33 -15.56 -9.85
N SER A 112 29.65 -15.83 -9.95
CA SER A 112 30.39 -16.64 -8.99
C SER A 112 31.76 -16.05 -8.73
N GLY A 113 32.55 -16.70 -7.87
CA GLY A 113 33.89 -16.24 -7.51
C GLY A 113 33.90 -15.18 -6.41
N THR A 114 35.11 -14.71 -6.10
CA THR A 114 35.36 -13.82 -4.95
C THR A 114 35.24 -12.36 -5.32
N LEU A 115 34.46 -11.60 -4.54
CA LEU A 115 34.41 -10.13 -4.62
C LEU A 115 35.71 -9.52 -4.08
N PRO A 116 36.20 -8.40 -4.69
CA PRO A 116 37.43 -7.77 -4.25
C PRO A 116 37.23 -7.14 -2.86
N ASN A 117 38.09 -7.45 -1.92
CA ASN A 117 38.04 -6.93 -0.54
C ASN A 117 38.27 -5.42 -0.44
N THR A 118 38.94 -4.80 -1.43
CA THR A 118 39.36 -3.38 -1.42
C THR A 118 38.86 -2.59 -2.61
N GLY A 119 38.00 -3.16 -3.45
CA GLY A 119 37.51 -2.55 -4.70
C GLY A 119 36.67 -1.28 -4.52
N PHE A 120 36.12 -1.04 -3.34
CA PHE A 120 35.19 0.08 -3.08
C PHE A 120 35.89 1.38 -2.65
N ARG A 121 37.23 1.45 -2.64
CA ARG A 121 37.97 2.64 -2.17
C ARG A 121 37.67 3.90 -2.95
N ASP A 122 37.45 3.76 -4.26
CA ASP A 122 37.27 4.87 -5.18
C ASP A 122 35.81 5.08 -5.62
N LEU A 123 34.88 4.26 -5.09
CA LEU A 123 33.43 4.32 -5.41
C LEU A 123 32.66 5.24 -4.47
N TRP A 124 33.17 6.42 -4.26
CA TRP A 124 32.57 7.40 -3.33
C TRP A 124 31.19 7.92 -3.73
N SER A 125 30.83 7.86 -5.02
CA SER A 125 29.52 8.26 -5.54
C SER A 125 28.47 7.14 -5.51
N LEU A 126 28.84 5.94 -5.08
CA LEU A 126 27.96 4.77 -5.11
C LEU A 126 26.80 4.96 -4.11
N GLU A 127 25.58 4.91 -4.64
CA GLU A 127 24.33 5.02 -3.87
C GLU A 127 23.62 3.67 -3.73
N VAL A 128 23.70 2.82 -4.75
CA VAL A 128 23.00 1.54 -4.83
C VAL A 128 23.97 0.41 -5.19
N PHE A 129 24.01 -0.64 -4.37
CA PHE A 129 24.81 -1.84 -4.59
C PHE A 129 23.97 -3.09 -4.33
N LEU A 130 23.44 -3.68 -5.39
CA LEU A 130 22.57 -4.84 -5.37
C LEU A 130 23.22 -6.00 -6.13
N ILE A 131 23.52 -7.09 -5.42
CA ILE A 131 24.13 -8.31 -5.98
C ILE A 131 23.45 -9.58 -5.45
N TYR A 132 22.25 -9.45 -4.88
CA TYR A 132 21.56 -10.57 -4.24
C TYR A 132 21.24 -11.71 -5.23
N ASP A 133 20.93 -12.87 -4.70
CA ASP A 133 20.63 -14.09 -5.49
C ASP A 133 21.66 -14.38 -6.58
N ASN A 134 22.92 -14.59 -6.13
CA ASN A 134 24.04 -15.02 -6.96
C ASN A 134 24.85 -16.15 -6.23
N LYS A 135 26.02 -16.49 -6.74
CA LYS A 135 26.97 -17.47 -6.16
C LYS A 135 28.30 -16.82 -5.79
N LEU A 136 28.26 -15.53 -5.45
CA LEU A 136 29.43 -14.73 -5.11
C LEU A 136 29.95 -15.08 -3.72
N THR A 137 31.25 -14.93 -3.50
CA THR A 137 31.91 -15.21 -2.22
C THR A 137 32.59 -13.95 -1.68
N ILE A 138 32.38 -13.64 -0.40
CA ILE A 138 33.12 -12.62 0.36
C ILE A 138 33.99 -13.38 1.38
N GLU A 139 35.31 -13.48 1.08
CA GLU A 139 36.25 -14.25 1.92
C GLU A 139 36.65 -13.47 3.19
N ASP A 140 37.01 -12.19 3.04
CA ASP A 140 37.36 -11.30 4.14
C ASP A 140 36.29 -10.21 4.34
N SER A 141 35.27 -10.50 5.13
CA SER A 141 34.20 -9.55 5.42
C SER A 141 34.73 -8.29 6.12
N HIS A 142 35.79 -8.38 6.94
CA HIS A 142 36.34 -7.22 7.61
C HIS A 142 36.88 -6.18 6.61
N GLN A 143 37.69 -6.62 5.67
CA GLN A 143 38.23 -5.71 4.64
C GLN A 143 37.13 -5.23 3.70
N PHE A 144 36.23 -6.10 3.29
CA PHE A 144 35.10 -5.78 2.41
C PHE A 144 34.21 -4.68 3.01
N PHE A 145 33.63 -4.89 4.20
CA PHE A 145 32.79 -3.89 4.85
C PHE A 145 33.55 -2.62 5.24
N THR A 146 34.86 -2.73 5.56
CA THR A 146 35.68 -1.53 5.80
C THR A 146 35.88 -0.73 4.52
N SER A 147 36.01 -1.37 3.35
CA SER A 147 36.12 -0.66 2.09
C SER A 147 34.82 0.05 1.69
N LEU A 148 33.66 -0.55 2.01
CA LEU A 148 32.34 0.07 1.79
C LEU A 148 32.12 1.35 2.60
N THR A 149 32.84 1.57 3.70
CA THR A 149 32.73 2.84 4.48
C THR A 149 33.21 4.07 3.69
N ASN A 150 33.90 3.88 2.57
CA ASN A 150 34.30 4.97 1.68
C ASN A 150 33.14 5.42 0.76
N CYS A 151 32.15 4.57 0.54
CA CYS A 151 30.95 4.88 -0.26
C CYS A 151 29.98 5.73 0.59
N ARG A 152 30.28 7.03 0.71
CA ARG A 152 29.59 7.96 1.64
C ARG A 152 28.12 8.24 1.29
N TYR A 153 27.72 7.95 0.05
CA TYR A 153 26.36 8.16 -0.45
C TYR A 153 25.58 6.84 -0.57
N LEU A 154 26.16 5.72 -0.08
CA LEU A 154 25.53 4.41 -0.17
C LEU A 154 24.20 4.42 0.63
N LYS A 155 23.10 4.22 -0.07
CA LYS A 155 21.74 4.16 0.47
C LYS A 155 21.22 2.72 0.54
N TYR A 156 21.48 1.94 -0.49
CA TYR A 156 20.97 0.57 -0.66
C TYR A 156 22.12 -0.42 -0.78
N LEU A 157 22.19 -1.37 0.14
CA LEU A 157 23.14 -2.48 0.13
C LEU A 157 22.38 -3.80 0.27
N ASP A 158 22.37 -4.63 -0.78
CA ASP A 158 21.82 -5.99 -0.71
C ASP A 158 22.81 -7.03 -1.23
N LEU A 159 23.25 -7.89 -0.32
CA LEU A 159 24.18 -8.99 -0.57
C LEU A 159 23.50 -10.36 -0.44
N SER A 160 22.19 -10.40 -0.23
CA SER A 160 21.41 -11.59 0.15
C SER A 160 21.60 -12.74 -0.86
N GLY A 161 21.50 -13.99 -0.38
CA GLY A 161 21.62 -15.16 -1.26
C GLY A 161 23.02 -15.41 -1.86
N ASN A 162 24.08 -14.86 -1.24
CA ASN A 162 25.47 -15.08 -1.58
C ASN A 162 26.23 -15.79 -0.44
N HIS A 163 27.54 -15.93 -0.52
CA HIS A 163 28.37 -16.61 0.48
C HIS A 163 29.30 -15.63 1.17
N VAL A 164 29.02 -15.32 2.44
CA VAL A 164 29.91 -14.51 3.29
C VAL A 164 30.58 -15.45 4.30
N LEU A 165 31.87 -15.73 4.08
CA LEU A 165 32.60 -16.77 4.82
C LEU A 165 33.06 -16.37 6.23
N SER A 166 32.65 -15.22 6.74
CA SER A 166 33.03 -14.76 8.08
C SER A 166 31.92 -13.99 8.80
N ASN A 167 32.25 -13.37 9.95
CA ASN A 167 31.30 -12.67 10.80
C ASN A 167 31.05 -11.23 10.33
N ILE A 168 30.01 -10.59 10.83
CA ILE A 168 29.77 -9.16 10.64
C ILE A 168 30.86 -8.40 11.42
N PRO A 169 31.64 -7.53 10.76
CA PRO A 169 32.67 -6.77 11.43
C PRO A 169 32.14 -5.48 12.08
N LYS A 170 32.91 -4.92 13.02
CA LYS A 170 32.56 -3.66 13.70
C LYS A 170 32.45 -2.46 12.75
N SER A 171 33.19 -2.50 11.63
CA SER A 171 33.16 -1.45 10.59
C SER A 171 31.79 -1.27 9.94
N ILE A 172 30.86 -2.25 10.04
CA ILE A 172 29.48 -2.08 9.56
C ILE A 172 28.81 -0.84 10.16
N GLY A 173 29.07 -0.52 11.43
CA GLY A 173 28.52 0.66 12.12
C GLY A 173 28.93 2.01 11.55
N ASN A 174 29.90 2.05 10.63
CA ASN A 174 30.38 3.25 9.93
C ASN A 174 29.78 3.40 8.52
N ILE A 175 28.94 2.45 8.06
CA ILE A 175 28.24 2.53 6.78
C ILE A 175 27.03 3.45 6.97
N THR A 176 26.82 4.37 6.02
CA THR A 176 25.76 5.41 6.13
C THR A 176 24.44 5.00 5.49
N SER A 177 24.29 3.75 5.06
CA SER A 177 23.15 3.23 4.30
C SER A 177 21.82 3.33 5.05
N GLU A 178 20.75 3.52 4.28
CA GLU A 178 19.36 3.49 4.74
C GLU A 178 18.79 2.06 4.70
N TYR A 179 19.25 1.23 3.75
CA TYR A 179 18.79 -0.14 3.53
C TYR A 179 19.97 -1.10 3.50
N ILE A 180 19.98 -2.07 4.42
CA ILE A 180 20.99 -3.14 4.44
C ILE A 180 20.27 -4.48 4.54
N ARG A 181 20.50 -5.34 3.55
CA ARG A 181 20.05 -6.73 3.54
C ARG A 181 21.23 -7.67 3.29
N VAL A 182 21.41 -8.63 4.19
CA VAL A 182 22.43 -9.66 4.10
C VAL A 182 21.81 -10.99 4.58
N GLU A 183 20.79 -11.42 3.86
CA GLU A 183 19.99 -12.60 4.19
C GLU A 183 20.57 -13.85 3.51
N SER A 184 20.42 -15.01 4.15
CA SER A 184 20.83 -16.30 3.55
C SER A 184 22.28 -16.32 3.04
N CYS A 185 23.20 -15.68 3.76
CA CYS A 185 24.61 -15.56 3.38
C CYS A 185 25.55 -16.50 4.14
N GLY A 186 25.01 -17.28 5.10
CA GLY A 186 25.81 -18.18 5.95
C GLY A 186 26.64 -17.48 7.02
N ILE A 187 26.39 -16.20 7.29
CA ILE A 187 27.09 -15.39 8.29
C ILE A 187 26.94 -16.00 9.69
N GLY A 188 28.06 -16.11 10.41
CA GLY A 188 28.09 -16.54 11.81
C GLY A 188 28.46 -15.44 12.80
N GLY A 189 28.82 -15.84 14.04
CA GLY A 189 29.29 -14.95 15.09
C GLY A 189 28.18 -14.14 15.75
N TYR A 190 28.49 -12.91 16.15
CA TYR A 190 27.60 -12.04 16.91
C TYR A 190 27.31 -10.75 16.13
N ILE A 191 26.16 -10.14 16.41
CA ILE A 191 25.87 -8.78 15.91
C ILE A 191 26.74 -7.79 16.70
N PRO A 192 27.60 -7.00 16.04
CA PRO A 192 28.46 -6.05 16.74
C PRO A 192 27.66 -4.88 17.34
N LEU A 193 28.12 -4.38 18.51
CA LEU A 193 27.49 -3.24 19.19
C LEU A 193 27.43 -1.98 18.32
N GLU A 194 28.39 -1.84 17.41
CA GLU A 194 28.57 -0.72 16.52
C GLU A 194 27.43 -0.57 15.51
N VAL A 195 26.60 -1.60 15.26
CA VAL A 195 25.37 -1.48 14.47
C VAL A 195 24.46 -0.36 15.00
N GLY A 196 24.41 -0.16 16.31
CA GLY A 196 23.63 0.92 16.92
C GLY A 196 24.04 2.35 16.52
N ASN A 197 25.19 2.54 15.84
CA ASN A 197 25.66 3.84 15.36
C ASN A 197 25.02 4.24 14.02
N MET A 198 24.32 3.32 13.34
CA MET A 198 23.77 3.52 12.00
C MET A 198 22.44 4.30 12.04
N SER A 199 22.48 5.54 12.50
CA SER A 199 21.30 6.37 12.80
C SER A 199 20.41 6.69 11.60
N ASN A 200 20.87 6.48 10.37
CA ASN A 200 20.09 6.68 9.15
C ASN A 200 19.34 5.44 8.67
N LEU A 201 19.62 4.28 9.28
CA LEU A 201 19.08 3.00 8.85
C LEU A 201 17.55 2.97 9.00
N LEU A 202 16.86 2.63 7.90
CA LEU A 202 15.41 2.47 7.80
C LEU A 202 15.03 0.99 7.76
N HIS A 203 15.83 0.18 7.07
CA HIS A 203 15.58 -1.24 6.84
C HIS A 203 16.85 -2.05 7.11
N PHE A 204 16.74 -3.04 8.00
CA PHE A 204 17.86 -3.92 8.35
C PHE A 204 17.42 -5.37 8.41
N SER A 205 18.01 -6.21 7.58
CA SER A 205 17.77 -7.64 7.60
C SER A 205 19.06 -8.44 7.59
N LEU A 206 19.16 -9.37 8.55
CA LEU A 206 20.19 -10.40 8.67
C LEU A 206 19.57 -11.79 8.76
N SER A 207 18.35 -11.97 8.28
CA SER A 207 17.60 -13.21 8.45
C SER A 207 18.25 -14.40 7.73
N ARG A 208 17.88 -15.61 8.16
CA ARG A 208 18.35 -16.87 7.56
C ARG A 208 19.87 -16.99 7.50
N ASN A 209 20.53 -16.68 8.62
CA ASN A 209 21.97 -16.80 8.81
C ASN A 209 22.31 -17.72 10.01
N ASN A 210 23.56 -17.81 10.39
CA ASN A 210 24.05 -18.60 11.51
C ASN A 210 24.47 -17.72 12.71
N ILE A 211 23.86 -16.53 12.84
CA ILE A 211 24.20 -15.54 13.85
C ILE A 211 23.76 -16.03 15.23
N THR A 212 24.61 -15.85 16.23
CA THR A 212 24.41 -16.31 17.61
C THR A 212 24.57 -15.16 18.62
N GLY A 213 24.42 -15.46 19.92
CA GLY A 213 24.57 -14.47 20.98
C GLY A 213 23.36 -13.55 21.16
N PRO A 214 23.47 -12.55 22.04
CA PRO A 214 22.37 -11.66 22.36
C PRO A 214 22.20 -10.56 21.30
N ILE A 215 20.98 -10.05 21.21
CA ILE A 215 20.68 -8.84 20.44
C ILE A 215 21.29 -7.65 21.21
N PRO A 216 22.07 -6.76 20.55
CA PRO A 216 22.70 -5.64 21.22
C PRO A 216 21.70 -4.58 21.71
N GLY A 217 21.81 -4.14 22.96
CA GLY A 217 21.01 -3.03 23.49
C GLY A 217 21.31 -1.67 22.83
N THR A 218 22.40 -1.57 22.06
CA THR A 218 22.73 -0.38 21.26
C THR A 218 21.75 -0.13 20.12
N PHE A 219 20.87 -1.12 19.77
CA PHE A 219 19.84 -0.95 18.75
C PHE A 219 18.89 0.22 19.02
N LYS A 220 18.74 0.64 20.28
CA LYS A 220 18.03 1.89 20.62
C LYS A 220 18.57 3.13 19.91
N GLY A 221 19.80 3.11 19.38
CA GLY A 221 20.36 4.20 18.55
C GLY A 221 19.75 4.31 17.17
N LEU A 222 19.06 3.25 16.68
CA LEU A 222 18.45 3.17 15.36
C LEU A 222 17.06 3.82 15.34
N GLN A 223 16.97 5.09 15.65
CA GLN A 223 15.70 5.80 15.86
C GLN A 223 14.82 5.93 14.60
N LYS A 224 15.40 5.81 13.40
CA LYS A 224 14.67 5.86 12.13
C LYS A 224 14.25 4.49 11.62
N LEU A 225 14.73 3.40 12.23
CA LEU A 225 14.50 2.05 11.74
C LEU A 225 13.00 1.71 11.74
N GLN A 226 12.51 1.27 10.60
CA GLN A 226 11.11 0.91 10.36
C GLN A 226 10.93 -0.61 10.25
N TYR A 227 11.92 -1.30 9.70
CA TYR A 227 11.91 -2.74 9.47
C TYR A 227 13.16 -3.39 10.03
N LEU A 228 12.99 -4.42 10.89
CA LEU A 228 14.07 -5.23 11.44
C LEU A 228 13.75 -6.71 11.29
N ASP A 229 14.55 -7.44 10.50
CA ASP A 229 14.46 -8.89 10.40
C ASP A 229 15.76 -9.58 10.84
N LEU A 230 15.68 -10.26 11.97
CA LEU A 230 16.73 -11.12 12.53
C LEU A 230 16.24 -12.58 12.64
N GLY A 231 15.15 -12.92 11.97
CA GLY A 231 14.53 -14.24 11.99
C GLY A 231 15.43 -15.35 11.43
N ASN A 232 15.14 -16.60 11.79
CA ASN A 232 15.88 -17.77 11.30
C ASN A 232 17.39 -17.69 11.55
N ASN A 233 17.76 -17.51 12.83
CA ASN A 233 19.14 -17.44 13.30
C ASN A 233 19.33 -18.28 14.57
N GLY A 234 20.47 -18.15 15.24
CA GLY A 234 20.78 -18.79 16.52
C GLY A 234 20.82 -17.79 17.70
N LEU A 235 20.15 -16.64 17.60
CA LEU A 235 20.18 -15.58 18.61
C LEU A 235 19.66 -16.06 19.95
N GLN A 236 20.30 -15.63 21.03
CA GLN A 236 20.07 -16.07 22.40
C GLN A 236 19.84 -14.88 23.33
N GLY A 237 19.53 -15.17 24.61
CA GLY A 237 19.28 -14.13 25.62
C GLY A 237 17.82 -13.71 25.66
N SER A 238 17.56 -12.58 26.31
CA SER A 238 16.21 -12.04 26.46
C SER A 238 15.78 -11.15 25.29
N PHE A 239 14.47 -11.01 25.14
CA PHE A 239 13.92 -9.90 24.36
C PHE A 239 14.36 -8.57 25.01
N ILE A 240 14.91 -7.67 24.21
CA ILE A 240 15.50 -6.41 24.74
C ILE A 240 14.43 -5.32 24.89
N GLU A 241 14.44 -4.62 26.03
CA GLU A 241 13.53 -3.51 26.31
C GLU A 241 13.80 -2.30 25.42
N GLU A 242 15.00 -2.17 24.91
CA GLU A 242 15.45 -1.10 24.01
C GLU A 242 14.65 -1.00 22.71
N PHE A 243 14.00 -2.08 22.27
CA PHE A 243 13.08 -2.03 21.12
C PHE A 243 11.90 -1.09 21.38
N CYS A 244 11.47 -0.96 22.63
CA CYS A 244 10.39 -0.05 23.00
C CYS A 244 10.76 1.44 22.89
N GLU A 245 12.05 1.73 22.82
CA GLU A 245 12.56 3.10 22.62
C GLU A 245 12.62 3.48 21.13
N MET A 246 12.47 2.51 20.21
CA MET A 246 12.57 2.70 18.75
C MET A 246 11.20 3.12 18.17
N LYS A 247 10.92 4.42 18.18
CA LYS A 247 9.59 4.96 17.88
C LYS A 247 9.11 4.75 16.43
N SER A 248 10.03 4.55 15.50
CA SER A 248 9.72 4.36 14.08
C SER A 248 9.51 2.90 13.69
N LEU A 249 9.86 1.94 14.59
CA LEU A 249 9.86 0.52 14.28
C LEU A 249 8.42 0.02 14.04
N GLY A 250 8.14 -0.35 12.78
CA GLY A 250 6.84 -0.85 12.32
C GLY A 250 6.79 -2.37 12.21
N GLU A 251 7.90 -2.98 11.81
CA GLU A 251 7.96 -4.42 11.57
C GLU A 251 9.17 -5.04 12.29
N LEU A 252 8.92 -6.06 13.12
CA LEU A 252 9.95 -6.74 13.91
C LEU A 252 9.81 -8.25 13.75
N TYR A 253 10.82 -8.87 13.13
CA TYR A 253 10.91 -10.31 12.89
C TYR A 253 12.08 -10.89 13.70
N LEU A 254 11.76 -11.70 14.71
CA LEU A 254 12.70 -12.41 15.57
C LEU A 254 12.39 -13.91 15.64
N ASN A 255 11.49 -14.39 14.79
CA ASN A 255 11.03 -15.78 14.78
C ASN A 255 12.16 -16.77 14.45
N ASN A 256 12.00 -18.02 14.87
CA ASN A 256 12.99 -19.10 14.65
C ASN A 256 14.39 -18.74 15.18
N ASN A 257 14.46 -18.44 16.49
CA ASN A 257 15.68 -18.16 17.24
C ASN A 257 15.71 -18.96 18.56
N LYS A 258 16.62 -18.63 19.47
CA LYS A 258 16.74 -19.22 20.80
C LYS A 258 16.53 -18.18 21.91
N LEU A 259 15.73 -17.15 21.65
CA LEU A 259 15.41 -16.11 22.62
C LEU A 259 14.59 -16.70 23.77
N SER A 260 14.84 -16.25 25.00
CA SER A 260 14.23 -16.80 26.21
C SER A 260 13.80 -15.70 27.19
N GLY A 261 13.20 -16.08 28.28
CA GLY A 261 12.76 -15.13 29.31
C GLY A 261 11.39 -14.52 29.03
N VAL A 262 11.21 -13.28 29.40
CA VAL A 262 9.90 -12.60 29.41
C VAL A 262 9.79 -11.52 28.33
N LEU A 263 8.57 -11.28 27.87
CA LEU A 263 8.27 -10.11 27.05
C LEU A 263 8.09 -8.88 27.96
N PRO A 264 8.72 -7.75 27.64
CA PRO A 264 8.63 -6.56 28.47
C PRO A 264 7.24 -5.89 28.37
N THR A 265 6.82 -5.26 29.45
CA THR A 265 5.53 -4.55 29.50
C THR A 265 5.49 -3.30 28.61
N CYS A 266 6.65 -2.75 28.27
CA CYS A 266 6.76 -1.59 27.39
C CYS A 266 6.31 -1.85 25.93
N LEU A 267 6.15 -3.12 25.51
CA LEU A 267 5.64 -3.46 24.18
C LEU A 267 4.31 -2.75 23.84
N GLY A 268 3.47 -2.52 24.85
CA GLY A 268 2.23 -1.75 24.69
C GLY A 268 2.43 -0.27 24.30
N ASN A 269 3.65 0.25 24.45
CA ASN A 269 4.00 1.63 24.09
C ASN A 269 4.56 1.76 22.66
N MET A 270 4.75 0.65 21.96
CA MET A 270 5.23 0.64 20.57
C MET A 270 4.08 0.96 19.59
N SER A 271 3.69 2.22 19.57
CA SER A 271 2.52 2.67 18.77
C SER A 271 2.69 2.53 17.26
N SER A 272 3.92 2.40 16.77
CA SER A 272 4.22 2.25 15.34
C SER A 272 4.23 0.80 14.88
N ILE A 273 4.27 -0.18 15.81
CA ILE A 273 4.40 -1.60 15.44
C ILE A 273 3.13 -2.11 14.75
N ILE A 274 3.29 -2.61 13.54
CA ILE A 274 2.22 -3.18 12.73
C ILE A 274 2.38 -4.68 12.51
N ARG A 275 3.62 -5.20 12.56
CA ARG A 275 3.92 -6.63 12.48
C ARG A 275 4.92 -7.03 13.54
N LEU A 276 4.60 -8.07 14.31
CA LEU A 276 5.46 -8.61 15.35
C LEU A 276 5.51 -10.14 15.24
N TYR A 277 6.65 -10.67 14.80
CA TYR A 277 6.90 -12.09 14.64
C TYR A 277 8.01 -12.55 15.59
N ILE A 278 7.64 -13.23 16.65
CA ILE A 278 8.58 -13.81 17.64
C ILE A 278 8.31 -15.30 17.89
N GLY A 279 7.57 -15.93 16.96
CA GLY A 279 7.28 -17.36 17.01
C GLY A 279 8.54 -18.22 16.96
N SER A 280 8.43 -19.48 17.39
CA SER A 280 9.54 -20.45 17.40
C SER A 280 10.78 -19.95 18.15
N ASN A 281 10.58 -19.65 19.45
CA ASN A 281 11.61 -19.26 20.40
C ASN A 281 11.44 -20.05 21.74
N SER A 282 12.07 -19.59 22.80
CA SER A 282 11.98 -20.20 24.13
C SER A 282 11.41 -19.26 25.19
N LEU A 283 10.57 -18.31 24.81
CA LEU A 283 9.94 -17.35 25.71
C LEU A 283 8.91 -18.05 26.62
N ASN A 284 8.91 -17.76 27.93
CA ASN A 284 8.24 -18.62 28.89
C ASN A 284 7.38 -17.91 29.95
N SER A 285 7.02 -16.66 29.75
CA SER A 285 6.20 -15.90 30.70
C SER A 285 4.72 -15.81 30.28
N LYS A 286 3.93 -15.08 31.06
CA LYS A 286 2.63 -14.59 30.60
C LYS A 286 2.85 -13.53 29.54
N ILE A 287 1.98 -13.51 28.53
CA ILE A 287 1.92 -12.42 27.56
C ILE A 287 1.52 -11.15 28.32
N PRO A 288 2.29 -10.05 28.25
CA PRO A 288 1.98 -8.83 28.99
C PRO A 288 0.64 -8.23 28.53
N SER A 289 -0.17 -7.80 29.49
CA SER A 289 -1.50 -7.21 29.19
C SER A 289 -1.41 -5.95 28.32
N SER A 290 -0.32 -5.22 28.41
CA SER A 290 -0.04 -4.03 27.59
C SER A 290 0.06 -4.34 26.07
N LEU A 291 0.44 -5.55 25.67
CA LEU A 291 0.50 -5.93 24.26
C LEU A 291 -0.89 -5.83 23.58
N TRP A 292 -1.94 -6.15 24.32
CA TRP A 292 -3.33 -6.05 23.83
C TRP A 292 -3.85 -4.62 23.68
N SER A 293 -3.01 -3.61 23.99
CA SER A 293 -3.30 -2.18 23.79
C SER A 293 -2.69 -1.64 22.48
N VAL A 294 -1.94 -2.44 21.74
CA VAL A 294 -1.36 -2.05 20.42
C VAL A 294 -2.44 -2.21 19.35
N ILE A 295 -3.32 -1.23 19.28
CA ILE A 295 -4.57 -1.31 18.47
C ILE A 295 -4.34 -1.36 16.96
N ASP A 296 -3.18 -0.91 16.47
CA ASP A 296 -2.84 -0.82 15.05
C ASP A 296 -2.07 -2.05 14.53
N ILE A 297 -1.80 -3.05 15.40
CA ILE A 297 -1.10 -4.26 14.97
C ILE A 297 -1.95 -5.06 13.97
N LEU A 298 -1.34 -5.43 12.85
CA LEU A 298 -1.97 -6.20 11.77
C LEU A 298 -1.69 -7.69 11.91
N GLU A 299 -0.46 -8.05 12.26
CA GLU A 299 -0.02 -9.43 12.31
C GLU A 299 0.79 -9.67 13.59
N LEU A 300 0.38 -10.68 14.35
CA LEU A 300 1.02 -11.06 15.61
C LEU A 300 1.26 -12.57 15.63
N ASP A 301 2.52 -12.96 15.56
CA ASP A 301 2.97 -14.36 15.73
C ASP A 301 3.79 -14.53 16.99
N LEU A 302 3.20 -15.21 17.97
CA LEU A 302 3.84 -15.65 19.22
C LEU A 302 3.93 -17.18 19.29
N SER A 303 3.72 -17.88 18.19
CA SER A 303 3.60 -19.34 18.13
C SER A 303 4.85 -20.07 18.60
N SER A 304 4.71 -21.34 18.93
CA SER A 304 5.85 -22.23 19.23
C SER A 304 6.83 -21.64 20.23
N ASN A 305 6.28 -21.24 21.40
CA ASN A 305 7.01 -20.74 22.56
C ASN A 305 6.54 -21.50 23.83
N ALA A 306 6.88 -21.01 24.99
CA ALA A 306 6.41 -21.57 26.25
C ALA A 306 5.52 -20.60 27.05
N PHE A 307 4.77 -19.72 26.35
CA PHE A 307 3.88 -18.76 27.01
C PHE A 307 2.79 -19.44 27.82
N ILE A 308 2.54 -18.92 29.02
CA ILE A 308 1.59 -19.42 30.00
C ILE A 308 0.50 -18.40 30.33
N GLY A 309 -0.50 -18.84 31.08
CA GLY A 309 -1.59 -17.98 31.55
C GLY A 309 -2.86 -18.15 30.72
N ASN A 310 -3.69 -17.15 30.68
CA ASN A 310 -4.96 -17.17 29.94
C ASN A 310 -5.03 -16.01 28.96
N LEU A 311 -5.87 -16.17 27.94
CA LEU A 311 -6.22 -15.08 27.03
C LEU A 311 -7.13 -14.09 27.78
N PRO A 312 -6.75 -12.80 27.90
CA PRO A 312 -7.56 -11.84 28.60
C PRO A 312 -8.64 -11.23 27.67
N PRO A 313 -9.73 -10.66 28.21
CA PRO A 313 -10.76 -9.99 27.40
C PRO A 313 -10.22 -8.87 26.52
N GLU A 314 -9.11 -8.24 26.92
CA GLU A 314 -8.44 -7.16 26.19
C GLU A 314 -7.93 -7.57 24.80
N ILE A 315 -7.82 -8.88 24.50
CA ILE A 315 -7.51 -9.38 23.15
C ILE A 315 -8.46 -8.78 22.10
N GLY A 316 -9.72 -8.52 22.45
CA GLY A 316 -10.71 -7.88 21.60
C GLY A 316 -10.43 -6.41 21.24
N ASN A 317 -9.38 -5.81 21.81
CA ASN A 317 -8.96 -4.44 21.47
C ASN A 317 -8.13 -4.39 20.18
N LEU A 318 -7.55 -5.51 19.75
CA LEU A 318 -6.74 -5.61 18.53
C LEU A 318 -7.61 -5.57 17.27
N ARG A 319 -8.40 -4.53 17.11
CA ARG A 319 -9.43 -4.43 16.04
C ARG A 319 -8.85 -4.36 14.63
N ALA A 320 -7.58 -4.07 14.53
CA ALA A 320 -6.86 -3.97 13.26
C ALA A 320 -6.34 -5.31 12.76
N ILE A 321 -6.23 -6.29 13.64
CA ILE A 321 -5.48 -7.52 13.38
C ILE A 321 -6.10 -8.35 12.25
N ILE A 322 -5.22 -8.85 11.38
CA ILE A 322 -5.55 -9.69 10.21
C ILE A 322 -5.12 -11.14 10.48
N ALA A 323 -3.95 -11.33 11.10
CA ALA A 323 -3.43 -12.64 11.45
C ALA A 323 -2.98 -12.70 12.91
N LEU A 324 -3.47 -13.72 13.64
CA LEU A 324 -3.10 -13.97 15.03
C LEU A 324 -2.72 -15.44 15.20
N ASP A 325 -1.46 -15.70 15.47
CA ASP A 325 -0.96 -17.04 15.78
C ASP A 325 -0.38 -17.12 17.22
N LEU A 326 -1.05 -17.88 18.07
CA LEU A 326 -0.64 -18.19 19.44
C LEU A 326 -0.42 -19.69 19.62
N SER A 327 -0.35 -20.46 18.53
CA SER A 327 -0.25 -21.92 18.57
C SER A 327 1.05 -22.41 19.22
N GLY A 328 1.06 -23.66 19.67
CA GLY A 328 2.28 -24.27 20.21
C GLY A 328 2.76 -23.64 21.52
N ASN A 329 1.85 -23.27 22.40
CA ASN A 329 2.16 -22.65 23.70
C ASN A 329 1.55 -23.41 24.90
N ASN A 330 1.64 -22.86 26.09
CA ASN A 330 1.03 -23.39 27.31
C ASN A 330 -0.17 -22.53 27.80
N ILE A 331 -0.85 -21.81 26.88
CA ILE A 331 -1.99 -20.96 27.18
C ILE A 331 -3.18 -21.85 27.61
N SER A 332 -3.88 -21.45 28.67
CA SER A 332 -4.91 -22.25 29.27
C SER A 332 -6.21 -21.50 29.55
N ARG A 333 -7.23 -22.19 30.07
CA ARG A 333 -8.58 -21.68 30.35
C ARG A 333 -9.38 -21.39 29.09
N ASN A 334 -10.26 -20.36 29.13
CA ASN A 334 -11.23 -20.07 28.09
C ASN A 334 -10.68 -19.18 26.96
N ILE A 335 -11.31 -19.28 25.80
CA ILE A 335 -11.23 -18.28 24.75
C ILE A 335 -12.24 -17.19 25.10
N PRO A 336 -11.82 -15.93 25.32
CA PRO A 336 -12.76 -14.87 25.75
C PRO A 336 -13.75 -14.53 24.66
N SER A 337 -15.01 -14.23 25.00
CA SER A 337 -16.05 -13.88 24.04
C SER A 337 -15.75 -12.58 23.26
N THR A 338 -14.90 -11.71 23.83
CA THR A 338 -14.44 -10.48 23.17
C THR A 338 -13.60 -10.72 21.90
N ILE A 339 -13.12 -11.96 21.68
CA ILE A 339 -12.42 -12.33 20.45
C ILE A 339 -13.30 -12.10 19.19
N GLY A 340 -14.64 -12.23 19.34
CA GLY A 340 -15.59 -11.92 18.27
C GLY A 340 -15.64 -10.43 17.84
N LEU A 341 -14.93 -9.53 18.55
CA LEU A 341 -14.77 -8.14 18.16
C LEU A 341 -13.71 -7.94 17.06
N LEU A 342 -12.89 -8.97 16.78
CA LEU A 342 -11.84 -8.96 15.77
C LEU A 342 -12.42 -9.18 14.36
N LYS A 343 -13.18 -8.21 13.86
CA LYS A 343 -13.95 -8.35 12.61
C LYS A 343 -13.07 -8.47 11.35
N THR A 344 -11.83 -7.98 11.42
CA THR A 344 -10.84 -7.98 10.32
C THR A 344 -9.98 -9.23 10.30
N LEU A 345 -10.06 -10.07 11.34
CA LEU A 345 -9.21 -11.24 11.46
C LEU A 345 -9.54 -12.29 10.39
N GLU A 346 -8.56 -12.62 9.58
CA GLU A 346 -8.63 -13.62 8.50
C GLU A 346 -8.09 -14.97 8.96
N THR A 347 -7.02 -14.97 9.76
CA THR A 347 -6.39 -16.20 10.26
C THR A 347 -6.26 -16.18 11.78
N LEU A 348 -6.84 -17.19 12.43
CA LEU A 348 -6.70 -17.43 13.87
C LEU A 348 -6.16 -18.83 14.12
N SER A 349 -5.00 -18.93 14.76
CA SER A 349 -4.47 -20.18 15.27
C SER A 349 -4.25 -20.13 16.77
N LEU A 350 -4.95 -20.99 17.51
CA LEU A 350 -4.77 -21.28 18.93
C LEU A 350 -4.41 -22.76 19.15
N ALA A 351 -3.97 -23.45 18.11
CA ALA A 351 -3.69 -24.88 18.14
C ALA A 351 -2.58 -25.23 19.14
N ASN A 352 -2.57 -26.49 19.58
CA ASN A 352 -1.52 -27.04 20.45
C ASN A 352 -1.28 -26.14 21.69
N ASN A 353 -2.34 -25.95 22.49
CA ASN A 353 -2.34 -25.23 23.76
C ASN A 353 -3.05 -26.03 24.85
N LYS A 354 -3.37 -25.41 25.97
CA LYS A 354 -4.06 -26.06 27.13
C LYS A 354 -5.45 -25.46 27.36
N LEU A 355 -6.09 -24.89 26.30
CA LEU A 355 -7.44 -24.32 26.38
C LEU A 355 -8.46 -25.40 26.70
N ASN A 356 -9.36 -25.20 27.69
CA ASN A 356 -10.15 -26.27 28.25
C ASN A 356 -11.66 -26.00 28.45
N GLU A 357 -12.13 -24.82 28.09
CA GLU A 357 -13.55 -24.47 28.15
C GLU A 357 -14.24 -24.59 26.77
N SER A 358 -15.46 -24.07 26.65
CA SER A 358 -16.20 -24.15 25.37
C SER A 358 -15.73 -23.11 24.36
N ILE A 359 -15.91 -23.44 23.07
CA ILE A 359 -15.74 -22.51 21.96
C ILE A 359 -16.81 -21.42 22.09
N PRO A 360 -16.46 -20.12 22.18
CA PRO A 360 -17.45 -19.05 22.32
C PRO A 360 -18.25 -18.85 21.01
N SER A 361 -19.55 -18.63 21.13
CA SER A 361 -20.43 -18.40 19.98
C SER A 361 -20.10 -17.10 19.23
N SER A 362 -19.42 -16.15 19.90
CA SER A 362 -18.96 -14.89 19.29
C SER A 362 -17.90 -15.06 18.19
N LEU A 363 -17.22 -16.22 18.10
CA LEU A 363 -16.37 -16.53 16.93
C LEU A 363 -17.16 -16.44 15.61
N GLY A 364 -18.47 -16.77 15.59
CA GLY A 364 -19.33 -16.61 14.42
C GLY A 364 -19.60 -15.15 14.02
N GLU A 365 -19.10 -14.19 14.80
CA GLU A 365 -19.18 -12.75 14.47
C GLU A 365 -17.94 -12.21 13.75
N MET A 366 -16.91 -13.03 13.54
CA MET A 366 -15.63 -12.67 12.89
C MET A 366 -15.78 -12.79 11.37
N LEU A 367 -16.39 -11.80 10.75
CA LEU A 367 -16.92 -11.90 9.38
C LEU A 367 -15.84 -12.15 8.31
N SER A 368 -14.59 -11.75 8.55
CA SER A 368 -13.48 -11.92 7.60
C SER A 368 -12.74 -13.26 7.77
N LEU A 369 -13.12 -14.09 8.74
CA LEU A 369 -12.36 -15.29 9.07
C LEU A 369 -12.36 -16.32 7.94
N THR A 370 -11.15 -16.66 7.47
CA THR A 370 -10.91 -17.65 6.41
C THR A 370 -10.33 -18.95 6.96
N SER A 371 -9.53 -18.86 8.02
CA SER A 371 -8.84 -20.00 8.64
C SER A 371 -8.96 -19.96 10.16
N LEU A 372 -9.40 -21.08 10.75
CA LEU A 372 -9.55 -21.25 12.19
C LEU A 372 -8.95 -22.57 12.63
N ASP A 373 -7.85 -22.53 13.38
CA ASP A 373 -7.25 -23.71 13.99
C ASP A 373 -7.31 -23.67 15.53
N LEU A 374 -8.12 -24.55 16.11
CA LEU A 374 -8.27 -24.76 17.56
C LEU A 374 -7.82 -26.18 17.95
N SER A 375 -7.14 -26.90 17.08
CA SER A 375 -6.77 -28.31 17.29
C SER A 375 -5.81 -28.50 18.47
N GLN A 376 -5.67 -29.73 18.91
CA GLN A 376 -4.73 -30.12 19.96
C GLN A 376 -4.88 -29.27 21.24
N ASN A 377 -6.11 -29.21 21.75
CA ASN A 377 -6.45 -28.52 23.00
C ASN A 377 -7.29 -29.43 23.89
N MET A 378 -7.83 -28.91 24.97
CA MET A 378 -8.77 -29.62 25.84
C MET A 378 -10.17 -29.04 25.80
N LEU A 379 -10.54 -28.39 24.66
CA LEU A 379 -11.82 -27.69 24.47
C LEU A 379 -13.00 -28.66 24.64
N THR A 380 -14.06 -28.21 25.30
CA THR A 380 -15.26 -28.98 25.64
C THR A 380 -16.51 -28.33 25.06
N GLY A 381 -17.67 -28.94 25.27
CA GLY A 381 -18.94 -28.38 24.79
C GLY A 381 -19.19 -28.66 23.31
N VAL A 382 -20.09 -27.90 22.73
CA VAL A 382 -20.51 -28.07 21.32
C VAL A 382 -19.76 -27.13 20.38
N ILE A 383 -19.63 -27.48 19.12
CA ILE A 383 -19.22 -26.56 18.07
C ILE A 383 -20.37 -25.56 17.84
N PRO A 384 -20.15 -24.24 18.02
CA PRO A 384 -21.24 -23.27 17.91
C PRO A 384 -21.84 -23.19 16.52
N LYS A 385 -23.16 -23.22 16.40
CA LYS A 385 -23.87 -23.04 15.13
C LYS A 385 -23.64 -21.65 14.49
N SER A 386 -23.26 -20.66 15.28
CA SER A 386 -22.93 -19.32 14.78
C SER A 386 -21.77 -19.34 13.76
N LEU A 387 -20.91 -20.36 13.79
CA LEU A 387 -19.83 -20.51 12.78
C LEU A 387 -20.36 -20.81 11.36
N GLU A 388 -21.59 -21.27 11.22
CA GLU A 388 -22.23 -21.47 9.91
C GLU A 388 -22.47 -20.16 9.15
N SER A 389 -22.46 -19.01 9.86
CA SER A 389 -22.63 -17.67 9.28
C SER A 389 -21.36 -17.09 8.68
N LEU A 390 -20.20 -17.73 8.88
CA LEU A 390 -18.91 -17.28 8.35
C LEU A 390 -18.81 -17.60 6.87
N LEU A 391 -19.01 -16.59 6.03
CA LEU A 391 -19.12 -16.75 4.56
C LEU A 391 -17.78 -17.06 3.86
N TYR A 392 -16.66 -16.75 4.50
CA TYR A 392 -15.32 -16.88 3.92
C TYR A 392 -14.50 -18.00 4.52
N LEU A 393 -15.07 -18.76 5.47
CA LEU A 393 -14.37 -19.81 6.19
C LEU A 393 -14.01 -20.98 5.26
N GLN A 394 -12.73 -21.10 4.92
CA GLN A 394 -12.20 -22.11 4.00
C GLN A 394 -11.54 -23.27 4.75
N ASN A 395 -10.86 -22.98 5.86
CA ASN A 395 -10.08 -23.94 6.63
C ASN A 395 -10.53 -23.95 8.08
N ILE A 396 -10.84 -25.14 8.61
CA ILE A 396 -11.05 -25.35 10.04
C ILE A 396 -10.28 -26.57 10.52
N ASN A 397 -9.83 -26.51 11.76
CA ASN A 397 -9.26 -27.64 12.44
C ASN A 397 -9.65 -27.62 13.92
N PHE A 398 -10.53 -28.54 14.31
CA PHE A 398 -10.98 -28.76 15.68
C PHE A 398 -10.51 -30.11 16.23
N SER A 399 -9.67 -30.85 15.50
CA SER A 399 -9.20 -32.18 15.86
C SER A 399 -8.48 -32.19 17.21
N TYR A 400 -8.39 -33.35 17.82
CA TYR A 400 -7.69 -33.56 19.09
C TYR A 400 -8.18 -32.65 20.23
N ASN A 401 -9.51 -32.67 20.47
CA ASN A 401 -10.15 -31.96 21.56
C ASN A 401 -11.13 -32.87 22.33
N ARG A 402 -11.96 -32.30 23.21
CA ARG A 402 -13.02 -33.00 23.96
C ARG A 402 -14.40 -32.48 23.60
N LEU A 403 -14.57 -32.09 22.34
CA LEU A 403 -15.84 -31.54 21.83
C LEU A 403 -16.91 -32.64 21.78
N GLN A 404 -18.18 -32.24 21.93
CA GLN A 404 -19.34 -33.13 21.95
C GLN A 404 -20.53 -32.57 21.19
N GLY A 405 -21.52 -33.42 20.93
CA GLY A 405 -22.75 -32.99 20.25
C GLY A 405 -22.67 -33.00 18.73
N GLU A 406 -23.63 -32.36 18.11
CA GLU A 406 -23.79 -32.39 16.65
C GLU A 406 -22.82 -31.41 15.99
N ILE A 407 -22.11 -31.88 14.96
CA ILE A 407 -21.31 -31.02 14.07
C ILE A 407 -22.29 -30.20 13.24
N PRO A 408 -22.11 -28.85 13.15
CA PRO A 408 -22.89 -28.00 12.27
C PRO A 408 -22.89 -28.51 10.83
N ASP A 409 -24.01 -28.38 10.11
CA ASP A 409 -24.19 -28.87 8.75
C ASP A 409 -24.58 -27.78 7.73
N GLY A 410 -24.68 -26.52 8.21
CA GLY A 410 -24.93 -25.32 7.42
C GLY A 410 -23.67 -24.65 6.88
N GLY A 411 -23.82 -23.64 6.01
CA GLY A 411 -22.73 -22.85 5.48
C GLY A 411 -21.61 -23.67 4.86
N HIS A 412 -20.38 -23.28 5.11
CA HIS A 412 -19.14 -23.93 4.62
C HIS A 412 -18.85 -25.29 5.30
N PHE A 413 -19.53 -25.63 6.41
CA PHE A 413 -19.34 -26.91 7.11
C PHE A 413 -19.60 -28.15 6.23
N LYS A 414 -20.39 -28.01 5.15
CA LYS A 414 -20.63 -29.06 4.16
C LYS A 414 -19.39 -29.47 3.38
N ASN A 415 -18.39 -28.60 3.31
CA ASN A 415 -17.18 -28.80 2.50
C ASN A 415 -16.00 -29.35 3.31
N PHE A 416 -16.09 -29.36 4.66
CA PHE A 416 -14.99 -29.82 5.51
C PHE A 416 -14.94 -31.35 5.57
N THR A 417 -13.72 -31.85 5.79
CA THR A 417 -13.44 -33.27 5.84
C THR A 417 -13.43 -33.82 7.28
N ALA A 418 -13.46 -35.12 7.41
CA ALA A 418 -13.37 -35.79 8.73
C ALA A 418 -12.12 -35.40 9.49
N GLN A 419 -11.01 -35.09 8.82
CA GLN A 419 -9.73 -34.68 9.44
C GLN A 419 -9.88 -33.48 10.38
N SER A 420 -10.74 -32.53 10.04
CA SER A 420 -11.00 -31.34 10.85
C SER A 420 -11.62 -31.63 12.22
N PHE A 421 -12.16 -32.84 12.44
CA PHE A 421 -12.95 -33.22 13.62
C PHE A 421 -12.42 -34.44 14.35
N ILE A 422 -11.41 -35.17 13.82
CA ILE A 422 -10.90 -36.41 14.43
C ILE A 422 -10.48 -36.23 15.88
N HIS A 423 -10.46 -37.32 16.63
CA HIS A 423 -10.10 -37.34 18.05
C HIS A 423 -10.95 -36.44 18.97
N ASN A 424 -12.28 -36.34 18.63
CA ASN A 424 -13.33 -35.79 19.49
C ASN A 424 -14.40 -36.88 19.69
N GLY A 425 -14.21 -37.71 20.70
CA GLY A 425 -14.97 -38.97 20.86
C GLY A 425 -16.48 -38.82 21.12
N ALA A 426 -16.97 -37.62 21.40
CA ALA A 426 -18.37 -37.35 21.72
C ALA A 426 -19.08 -36.50 20.64
N LEU A 427 -18.46 -36.25 19.49
CA LEU A 427 -19.11 -35.64 18.33
C LEU A 427 -20.02 -36.61 17.62
N CYS A 428 -21.11 -36.12 17.03
CA CYS A 428 -22.04 -36.86 16.18
C CYS A 428 -22.47 -36.00 14.98
N GLY A 429 -23.02 -36.58 13.95
CA GLY A 429 -23.47 -35.81 12.78
C GLY A 429 -23.53 -36.62 11.50
N ASN A 430 -23.09 -36.02 10.39
CA ASN A 430 -23.03 -36.65 9.09
C ASN A 430 -22.01 -37.80 9.07
N PRO A 431 -22.40 -39.03 8.66
CA PRO A 431 -21.47 -40.17 8.59
C PRO A 431 -20.26 -39.96 7.67
N LEU A 432 -20.34 -39.06 6.68
CA LEU A 432 -19.18 -38.68 5.85
C LEU A 432 -18.02 -38.08 6.64
N LEU A 433 -18.31 -37.51 7.81
CA LEU A 433 -17.31 -36.98 8.74
C LEU A 433 -16.75 -38.03 9.70
N GLN A 434 -17.04 -39.33 9.45
CA GLN A 434 -16.58 -40.46 10.29
C GLN A 434 -17.01 -40.37 11.75
N VAL A 435 -18.15 -39.74 12.04
CA VAL A 435 -18.76 -39.63 13.38
C VAL A 435 -20.08 -40.41 13.44
N PRO A 436 -20.52 -40.90 14.63
CA PRO A 436 -21.78 -41.57 14.78
C PRO A 436 -22.96 -40.63 14.51
N LYS A 437 -24.08 -41.16 14.03
CA LYS A 437 -25.33 -40.37 13.91
C LYS A 437 -25.79 -39.89 15.28
N CYS A 438 -26.25 -38.64 15.35
CA CYS A 438 -26.78 -38.09 16.60
C CYS A 438 -28.02 -38.86 17.04
N ARG A 439 -28.03 -39.31 18.30
CA ARG A 439 -29.22 -39.91 18.91
C ARG A 439 -30.25 -38.82 19.13
N LYS A 440 -31.39 -38.86 18.40
CA LYS A 440 -32.53 -37.99 18.68
C LYS A 440 -33.01 -38.24 20.10
N GLN A 441 -32.79 -37.36 21.04
CA GLN A 441 -33.49 -37.35 22.31
C GLN A 441 -34.97 -37.08 22.01
N VAL A 442 -35.78 -38.15 22.08
CA VAL A 442 -37.22 -37.99 22.10
C VAL A 442 -37.58 -37.33 23.44
N LYS A 443 -37.77 -36.04 23.45
CA LYS A 443 -38.36 -35.33 24.61
C LYS A 443 -39.71 -35.91 24.86
N LYS A 444 -39.83 -36.89 25.83
CA LYS A 444 -41.12 -37.31 26.38
C LYS A 444 -41.71 -36.10 27.06
N TRP A 445 -42.67 -35.47 26.38
CA TRP A 445 -43.44 -34.41 27.04
C TRP A 445 -44.23 -35.07 28.20
N SER A 446 -44.09 -34.52 29.36
CA SER A 446 -44.84 -34.96 30.53
C SER A 446 -46.34 -34.75 30.29
N MET A 447 -47.18 -35.64 30.81
CA MET A 447 -48.64 -35.58 30.64
C MET A 447 -49.22 -34.23 31.05
N GLU A 448 -48.62 -33.50 32.02
CA GLU A 448 -49.02 -32.19 32.44
C GLU A 448 -48.91 -31.10 31.33
N LYS A 449 -47.86 -31.15 30.49
CA LYS A 449 -47.68 -30.19 29.40
C LYS A 449 -48.68 -30.43 28.26
N LYS A 450 -49.19 -31.67 28.08
CA LYS A 450 -50.28 -31.97 27.11
C LYS A 450 -51.62 -31.42 27.57
N LEU A 451 -51.88 -31.37 28.89
CA LEU A 451 -53.12 -30.81 29.45
C LEU A 451 -53.13 -29.27 29.35
N ILE A 452 -51.99 -28.62 29.62
CA ILE A 452 -51.83 -27.16 29.49
C ILE A 452 -52.07 -26.69 28.04
N LEU A 453 -51.59 -27.47 27.07
CA LEU A 453 -51.74 -27.11 25.65
C LEU A 453 -53.19 -27.24 25.15
N LYS A 454 -53.98 -28.23 25.66
CA LYS A 454 -55.35 -28.45 25.23
C LYS A 454 -56.38 -27.54 25.92
N CYS A 455 -56.13 -27.05 27.15
CA CYS A 455 -57.10 -26.27 27.93
C CYS A 455 -56.76 -24.78 27.99
N ILE A 456 -55.48 -24.41 28.09
CA ILE A 456 -55.05 -23.02 28.29
C ILE A 456 -54.82 -22.29 26.98
N LEU A 457 -54.32 -22.96 25.92
CA LEU A 457 -54.02 -22.32 24.64
C LEU A 457 -55.23 -21.68 23.94
N PRO A 458 -56.46 -22.32 23.90
CA PRO A 458 -57.62 -21.65 23.31
C PRO A 458 -58.06 -20.39 24.04
N ILE A 459 -57.92 -20.35 25.39
CA ILE A 459 -58.29 -19.21 26.21
C ILE A 459 -57.30 -18.03 26.00
N VAL A 460 -56.01 -18.35 25.92
CA VAL A 460 -54.97 -17.31 25.69
C VAL A 460 -55.07 -16.76 24.26
N VAL A 461 -55.36 -17.59 23.26
CA VAL A 461 -55.52 -17.12 21.88
C VAL A 461 -56.73 -16.22 21.72
N SER A 462 -57.87 -16.51 22.40
CA SER A 462 -59.03 -15.64 22.38
C SER A 462 -58.76 -14.29 23.08
N ALA A 463 -58.03 -14.29 24.19
CA ALA A 463 -57.62 -13.06 24.89
C ALA A 463 -56.65 -12.22 24.08
N ILE A 464 -55.69 -12.84 23.36
CA ILE A 464 -54.74 -12.12 22.48
C ILE A 464 -55.45 -11.50 21.28
N LEU A 465 -56.47 -12.19 20.70
CA LEU A 465 -57.26 -11.62 19.60
C LEU A 465 -58.08 -10.39 20.01
N VAL A 466 -58.64 -10.38 21.24
CA VAL A 466 -59.33 -9.23 21.77
C VAL A 466 -58.38 -8.04 22.05
N VAL A 467 -57.20 -8.33 22.60
CA VAL A 467 -56.17 -7.31 22.84
C VAL A 467 -55.58 -6.78 21.52
N ALA A 468 -55.37 -7.63 20.51
CA ALA A 468 -54.90 -7.22 19.18
C ALA A 468 -55.91 -6.31 18.48
N CYS A 469 -57.22 -6.58 18.63
CA CYS A 469 -58.28 -5.74 18.10
C CYS A 469 -58.30 -4.33 18.77
N ILE A 470 -58.07 -4.26 20.09
CA ILE A 470 -57.95 -3.02 20.83
C ILE A 470 -56.67 -2.23 20.46
N ILE A 471 -55.57 -2.94 20.20
CA ILE A 471 -54.30 -2.33 19.78
C ILE A 471 -54.42 -1.78 18.35
N LEU A 472 -55.05 -2.51 17.42
CA LEU A 472 -55.28 -2.04 16.05
C LEU A 472 -56.21 -0.80 16.01
N LEU A 473 -57.19 -0.70 16.89
CA LEU A 473 -58.07 0.48 17.00
C LEU A 473 -57.31 1.69 17.64
N LYS A 474 -56.35 1.46 18.51
CA LYS A 474 -55.45 2.51 19.06
C LYS A 474 -54.34 2.91 18.11
N HIS A 475 -53.80 1.98 17.27
CA HIS A 475 -52.73 2.23 16.34
C HIS A 475 -53.12 3.14 15.18
N ASN A 476 -54.39 3.09 14.73
CA ASN A 476 -54.92 3.99 13.71
C ASN A 476 -55.04 5.45 14.16
N LYS A 477 -54.96 5.71 15.48
CA LYS A 477 -55.02 7.07 16.04
C LYS A 477 -53.65 7.69 16.35
N ARG A 478 -52.56 6.90 16.27
CA ARG A 478 -51.15 7.35 16.56
C ARG A 478 -50.25 7.54 15.34
N ARG A 479 -50.72 7.26 14.13
CA ARG A 479 -49.89 7.36 12.91
C ARG A 479 -49.77 8.77 12.32
N LYS A 480 -49.98 9.82 13.14
CA LYS A 480 -49.90 11.23 12.67
C LYS A 480 -48.84 12.10 13.35
N ASN A 481 -48.08 11.59 14.29
CA ASN A 481 -47.05 12.41 14.94
C ASN A 481 -45.83 11.59 15.41
N GLU A 482 -45.05 11.03 14.52
CA GLU A 482 -43.65 10.64 14.84
C GLU A 482 -42.88 10.36 13.54
N ASN A 483 -42.61 11.42 12.81
CA ASN A 483 -41.57 11.48 11.81
C ASN A 483 -40.72 12.73 12.07
N THR A 484 -39.96 12.74 13.16
CA THR A 484 -38.79 13.62 13.35
C THR A 484 -38.17 13.26 14.70
N LEU A 485 -37.17 12.44 14.73
CA LEU A 485 -36.01 12.48 15.64
C LEU A 485 -35.30 11.12 15.69
N GLU A 486 -34.55 10.83 14.66
CA GLU A 486 -33.35 9.94 14.77
C GLU A 486 -32.44 10.20 13.60
N ARG A 487 -31.86 11.39 13.58
CA ARG A 487 -30.63 11.69 12.86
C ARG A 487 -29.78 12.55 13.79
N GLY A 488 -28.83 11.91 14.40
CA GLY A 488 -27.80 12.66 15.11
C GLY A 488 -27.26 11.92 16.32
N LEU A 489 -26.31 11.02 16.09
CA LEU A 489 -25.10 10.78 16.87
C LEU A 489 -24.29 9.69 16.17
N SER A 490 -23.69 10.01 15.04
CA SER A 490 -22.52 9.26 14.58
C SER A 490 -21.34 9.76 15.39
N THR A 491 -20.97 8.99 16.40
CA THR A 491 -19.69 9.06 17.09
C THR A 491 -18.57 9.16 16.06
N LEU A 492 -17.63 10.07 16.31
CA LEU A 492 -16.31 10.08 15.64
C LEU A 492 -15.69 8.68 15.73
N GLY A 493 -15.91 7.86 14.72
CA GLY A 493 -15.42 6.48 14.64
C GLY A 493 -14.02 6.43 14.06
N ALA A 494 -13.22 5.51 14.56
CA ALA A 494 -11.99 5.06 13.92
C ALA A 494 -12.25 4.70 12.44
N PRO A 495 -11.25 4.88 11.53
CA PRO A 495 -11.42 4.59 10.10
C PRO A 495 -11.94 3.16 9.90
N ARG A 496 -12.99 3.02 9.11
CA ARG A 496 -13.60 1.72 8.77
C ARG A 496 -12.59 0.91 7.98
N ARG A 497 -12.28 -0.32 8.42
CA ARG A 497 -11.45 -1.26 7.68
C ARG A 497 -12.35 -2.16 6.83
N ILE A 498 -11.96 -2.36 5.59
CA ILE A 498 -12.68 -3.20 4.62
C ILE A 498 -11.71 -4.27 4.16
N SER A 499 -12.10 -5.54 4.29
CA SER A 499 -11.25 -6.67 3.93
C SER A 499 -11.21 -6.89 2.40
N TYR A 500 -10.19 -7.62 1.92
CA TYR A 500 -10.10 -8.05 0.52
C TYR A 500 -11.39 -8.75 0.04
N TYR A 501 -11.94 -9.64 0.86
CA TYR A 501 -13.13 -10.41 0.49
C TYR A 501 -14.40 -9.56 0.41
N GLU A 502 -14.54 -8.55 1.30
CA GLU A 502 -15.61 -7.55 1.15
C GLU A 502 -15.49 -6.80 -0.17
N LEU A 503 -14.26 -6.47 -0.59
CA LEU A 503 -14.02 -5.79 -1.88
C LEU A 503 -14.35 -6.70 -3.06
N VAL A 504 -13.95 -7.98 -3.01
CA VAL A 504 -14.31 -8.98 -4.02
C VAL A 504 -15.83 -9.10 -4.13
N GLN A 505 -16.55 -9.15 -3.01
CA GLN A 505 -18.00 -9.22 -3.01
C GLN A 505 -18.64 -7.92 -3.51
N ALA A 506 -18.17 -6.77 -3.01
CA ALA A 506 -18.70 -5.47 -3.38
C ALA A 506 -18.55 -5.18 -4.88
N THR A 507 -17.47 -5.66 -5.50
CA THR A 507 -17.15 -5.48 -6.92
C THR A 507 -17.56 -6.66 -7.81
N ASN A 508 -18.25 -7.66 -7.24
CA ASN A 508 -18.60 -8.93 -7.95
C ASN A 508 -17.37 -9.62 -8.56
N GLY A 509 -16.30 -9.78 -7.75
CA GLY A 509 -15.06 -10.41 -8.19
C GLY A 509 -14.22 -9.53 -9.13
N PHE A 510 -14.27 -8.22 -8.97
CA PHE A 510 -13.66 -7.23 -9.88
C PHE A 510 -14.10 -7.44 -11.34
N ASN A 511 -15.40 -7.74 -11.52
CA ASN A 511 -15.98 -8.03 -12.81
C ASN A 511 -15.88 -6.84 -13.76
N GLU A 512 -15.70 -7.11 -15.04
CA GLU A 512 -15.56 -6.09 -16.09
C GLU A 512 -16.80 -5.17 -16.20
N SER A 513 -17.99 -5.66 -15.83
CA SER A 513 -19.21 -4.83 -15.76
C SER A 513 -19.16 -3.74 -14.70
N ASN A 514 -18.28 -3.84 -13.71
CA ASN A 514 -18.05 -2.86 -12.64
C ASN A 514 -16.77 -2.03 -12.88
N PHE A 515 -16.09 -2.24 -13.99
CA PHE A 515 -14.88 -1.51 -14.33
C PHE A 515 -15.20 -0.06 -14.68
N LEU A 516 -14.54 0.88 -13.99
CA LEU A 516 -14.70 2.33 -14.19
C LEU A 516 -13.59 2.92 -15.06
N GLY A 517 -12.41 2.32 -15.05
CA GLY A 517 -11.27 2.79 -15.83
C GLY A 517 -9.94 2.27 -15.30
N SER A 518 -8.89 2.42 -16.11
CA SER A 518 -7.51 2.09 -15.73
C SER A 518 -6.60 3.30 -15.93
N GLY A 519 -5.54 3.38 -15.12
CA GLY A 519 -4.50 4.40 -15.20
C GLY A 519 -3.11 3.80 -14.98
N GLY A 520 -2.07 4.61 -14.98
CA GLY A 520 -0.69 4.19 -14.81
C GLY A 520 -0.42 3.38 -13.54
N PHE A 521 -1.26 3.53 -12.51
CA PHE A 521 -1.07 2.92 -11.19
C PHE A 521 -2.02 1.75 -10.89
N GLY A 522 -3.00 1.45 -11.76
CA GLY A 522 -3.92 0.34 -11.53
C GLY A 522 -5.31 0.52 -12.15
N SER A 523 -6.24 -0.34 -11.75
CA SER A 523 -7.61 -0.41 -12.26
C SER A 523 -8.61 0.01 -11.18
N VAL A 524 -9.66 0.76 -11.56
CA VAL A 524 -10.70 1.24 -10.65
C VAL A 524 -12.01 0.52 -10.95
N TYR A 525 -12.66 0.01 -9.91
CA TYR A 525 -13.94 -0.70 -9.99
C TYR A 525 -14.99 -0.05 -9.10
N GLN A 526 -16.23 0.00 -9.57
CA GLN A 526 -17.39 0.31 -8.75
C GLN A 526 -17.73 -0.86 -7.85
N GLY A 527 -18.09 -0.59 -6.60
CA GLY A 527 -18.54 -1.60 -5.66
C GLY A 527 -19.72 -1.14 -4.83
N ARG A 528 -20.48 -2.10 -4.28
CA ARG A 528 -21.54 -1.86 -3.32
C ARG A 528 -21.29 -2.68 -2.07
N LEU A 529 -21.07 -2.03 -0.94
CA LEU A 529 -20.90 -2.69 0.36
C LEU A 529 -22.21 -3.28 0.87
N LEU A 530 -22.11 -4.18 1.85
CA LEU A 530 -23.28 -4.89 2.43
C LEU A 530 -24.32 -3.96 3.07
N ASP A 531 -23.90 -2.79 3.55
CA ASP A 531 -24.79 -1.74 4.11
C ASP A 531 -25.43 -0.87 3.02
N GLY A 532 -25.14 -1.14 1.75
CA GLY A 532 -25.68 -0.43 0.59
C GLY A 532 -24.85 0.78 0.13
N GLU A 533 -23.75 1.13 0.84
CA GLU A 533 -22.85 2.23 0.47
C GLU A 533 -22.17 1.93 -0.87
N MET A 534 -22.18 2.90 -1.79
CA MET A 534 -21.48 2.81 -3.06
C MET A 534 -20.04 3.27 -2.90
N ILE A 535 -19.09 2.48 -3.39
CA ILE A 535 -17.65 2.74 -3.27
C ILE A 535 -16.97 2.65 -4.64
N ALA A 536 -15.80 3.30 -4.74
CA ALA A 536 -14.84 3.08 -5.82
C ALA A 536 -13.60 2.38 -5.23
N VAL A 537 -13.16 1.30 -5.86
CA VAL A 537 -12.02 0.48 -5.43
C VAL A 537 -10.92 0.58 -6.46
N LYS A 538 -9.83 1.29 -6.14
CA LYS A 538 -8.63 1.39 -6.97
C LYS A 538 -7.69 0.24 -6.60
N VAL A 539 -7.58 -0.74 -7.48
CA VAL A 539 -6.68 -1.89 -7.33
C VAL A 539 -5.34 -1.56 -7.97
N ILE A 540 -4.27 -1.67 -7.22
CA ILE A 540 -2.91 -1.35 -7.65
C ILE A 540 -2.30 -2.59 -8.33
N ASP A 541 -1.69 -2.39 -9.49
CA ASP A 541 -0.93 -3.42 -10.18
C ASP A 541 0.45 -3.58 -9.50
N LEU A 542 0.69 -4.74 -8.88
CA LEU A 542 1.90 -5.01 -8.09
C LEU A 542 3.09 -5.51 -8.92
N GLN A 543 2.98 -5.55 -10.25
CA GLN A 543 4.08 -6.01 -11.12
C GLN A 543 5.31 -5.08 -11.11
N SER A 544 5.24 -3.94 -10.44
CA SER A 544 6.33 -2.96 -10.38
C SER A 544 6.44 -2.39 -8.96
N GLU A 545 7.64 -2.39 -8.40
CA GLU A 545 7.96 -1.80 -7.09
C GLU A 545 7.61 -0.29 -7.02
N ALA A 546 7.80 0.43 -8.14
CA ALA A 546 7.41 1.83 -8.24
C ALA A 546 5.91 2.05 -7.98
N LYS A 547 5.05 1.14 -8.45
CA LYS A 547 3.60 1.20 -8.22
C LYS A 547 3.23 0.91 -6.76
N SER A 548 3.95 0.01 -6.11
CA SER A 548 3.79 -0.27 -4.67
C SER A 548 4.18 0.96 -3.82
N LYS A 549 5.29 1.62 -4.14
CA LYS A 549 5.72 2.88 -3.49
C LYS A 549 4.72 4.02 -3.70
N SER A 550 4.10 4.08 -4.87
CA SER A 550 3.03 5.04 -5.19
C SER A 550 1.80 4.84 -4.31
N PHE A 551 1.39 3.59 -4.05
CA PHE A 551 0.30 3.27 -3.13
C PHE A 551 0.59 3.77 -1.71
N ASP A 552 1.78 3.50 -1.20
CA ASP A 552 2.17 3.89 0.16
C ASP A 552 2.23 5.43 0.27
N ALA A 553 2.69 6.13 -0.78
CA ALA A 553 2.69 7.59 -0.87
C ALA A 553 1.26 8.16 -0.86
N GLU A 554 0.34 7.56 -1.62
CA GLU A 554 -1.07 7.96 -1.67
C GLU A 554 -1.77 7.75 -0.33
N CYS A 555 -1.53 6.61 0.33
CA CYS A 555 -2.04 6.33 1.68
C CYS A 555 -1.53 7.36 2.70
N ASN A 556 -0.23 7.65 2.70
CA ASN A 556 0.38 8.59 3.64
C ASN A 556 -0.09 10.02 3.42
N ALA A 557 -0.16 10.48 2.16
CA ALA A 557 -0.64 11.81 1.82
C ALA A 557 -2.09 12.01 2.26
N MET A 558 -2.96 11.01 2.05
CA MET A 558 -4.41 11.13 2.29
C MET A 558 -4.85 10.77 3.71
N ARG A 559 -3.96 10.19 4.56
CA ARG A 559 -4.32 9.68 5.89
C ARG A 559 -5.01 10.72 6.78
N ASN A 560 -4.54 11.96 6.75
CA ASN A 560 -4.98 13.05 7.63
C ASN A 560 -5.76 14.16 6.90
N LEU A 561 -5.91 14.05 5.57
CA LEU A 561 -6.58 15.09 4.79
C LEU A 561 -8.11 14.90 4.84
N ARG A 562 -8.82 15.98 5.18
CA ARG A 562 -10.27 16.04 5.21
C ARG A 562 -10.74 17.39 4.68
N HIS A 563 -11.22 17.40 3.45
CA HIS A 563 -11.77 18.59 2.83
C HIS A 563 -12.94 18.23 1.92
N ARG A 564 -13.95 19.09 1.84
CA ARG A 564 -15.17 18.83 1.06
C ARG A 564 -14.93 18.64 -0.45
N ASN A 565 -13.85 19.19 -0.99
CA ASN A 565 -13.47 19.09 -2.39
C ASN A 565 -12.28 18.13 -2.63
N LEU A 566 -12.04 17.19 -1.71
CA LEU A 566 -11.13 16.06 -1.90
C LEU A 566 -11.94 14.76 -1.87
N VAL A 567 -11.60 13.80 -2.71
CA VAL A 567 -12.20 12.47 -2.66
C VAL A 567 -11.86 11.83 -1.32
N LYS A 568 -12.88 11.39 -0.60
CA LYS A 568 -12.71 10.79 0.71
C LYS A 568 -12.21 9.35 0.58
N ILE A 569 -11.10 9.04 1.22
CA ILE A 569 -10.69 7.66 1.44
C ILE A 569 -11.48 7.09 2.63
N ILE A 570 -12.17 5.97 2.36
CA ILE A 570 -12.96 5.22 3.32
C ILE A 570 -12.07 4.21 4.03
N SER A 571 -11.23 3.49 3.25
CA SER A 571 -10.35 2.44 3.75
C SER A 571 -9.20 2.18 2.77
N SER A 572 -8.21 1.41 3.20
CA SER A 572 -7.21 0.79 2.34
C SER A 572 -7.08 -0.69 2.67
N CYS A 573 -6.88 -1.52 1.67
CA CYS A 573 -6.60 -2.94 1.84
C CYS A 573 -5.22 -3.24 1.25
N SER A 574 -4.33 -3.84 2.04
CA SER A 574 -2.97 -4.17 1.61
C SER A 574 -2.58 -5.54 2.17
N ASN A 575 -2.24 -6.46 1.28
CA ASN A 575 -1.62 -7.74 1.59
C ASN A 575 -0.48 -8.02 0.59
N LEU A 576 0.17 -9.18 0.67
CA LEU A 576 1.32 -9.53 -0.17
C LEU A 576 1.01 -9.50 -1.68
N ASP A 577 -0.20 -9.92 -2.05
CA ASP A 577 -0.60 -10.12 -3.46
C ASP A 577 -1.66 -9.10 -3.92
N PHE A 578 -2.08 -8.18 -3.05
CA PHE A 578 -3.17 -7.25 -3.37
C PHE A 578 -3.07 -5.95 -2.56
N LYS A 579 -3.06 -4.82 -3.27
CA LYS A 579 -3.16 -3.50 -2.66
C LYS A 579 -4.31 -2.73 -3.31
N SER A 580 -5.15 -2.09 -2.50
CA SER A 580 -6.25 -1.26 -3.01
C SER A 580 -6.57 -0.10 -2.08
N LEU A 581 -7.05 0.99 -2.68
CA LEU A 581 -7.70 2.10 -2.00
C LEU A 581 -9.20 2.02 -2.19
N VAL A 582 -9.94 2.20 -1.10
CA VAL A 582 -11.40 2.26 -1.10
C VAL A 582 -11.82 3.70 -0.88
N MET A 583 -12.52 4.24 -1.84
CA MET A 583 -12.89 5.65 -1.90
C MET A 583 -14.40 5.82 -2.04
N GLU A 584 -14.89 6.99 -1.71
CA GLU A 584 -16.25 7.42 -2.01
C GLU A 584 -16.50 7.37 -3.53
N PHE A 585 -17.66 6.85 -3.92
CA PHE A 585 -18.02 6.74 -5.33
C PHE A 585 -18.54 8.06 -5.89
N MET A 586 -17.94 8.53 -6.98
CA MET A 586 -18.31 9.77 -7.67
C MET A 586 -19.21 9.44 -8.86
N SER A 587 -20.50 9.64 -8.72
CA SER A 587 -21.53 9.16 -9.66
C SER A 587 -21.48 9.81 -11.04
N ASN A 588 -20.96 11.04 -11.14
CA ASN A 588 -20.85 11.77 -12.40
C ASN A 588 -19.47 11.63 -13.08
N GLY A 589 -18.57 10.75 -12.55
CA GLY A 589 -17.27 10.47 -13.16
C GLY A 589 -16.33 11.67 -13.19
N SER A 590 -15.42 11.74 -14.17
CA SER A 590 -14.39 12.79 -14.24
C SER A 590 -14.82 14.00 -15.07
N VAL A 591 -14.23 15.16 -14.75
CA VAL A 591 -14.39 16.39 -15.57
C VAL A 591 -13.94 16.17 -17.01
N TYR A 592 -12.91 15.31 -17.21
CA TYR A 592 -12.45 14.93 -18.55
C TYR A 592 -13.57 14.29 -19.38
N SER A 593 -14.32 13.33 -18.81
CA SER A 593 -15.43 12.66 -19.52
C SER A 593 -16.55 13.62 -19.89
N TRP A 594 -16.83 14.62 -19.06
CA TRP A 594 -17.82 15.67 -19.37
C TRP A 594 -17.32 16.65 -20.44
N LEU A 595 -16.05 17.03 -20.36
CA LEU A 595 -15.47 18.03 -21.27
C LEU A 595 -15.37 17.52 -22.71
N TYR A 596 -15.02 16.22 -22.89
CA TYR A 596 -14.79 15.62 -24.19
C TYR A 596 -15.92 14.67 -24.67
N SER A 597 -17.01 14.57 -23.92
CA SER A 597 -18.20 13.83 -24.36
C SER A 597 -18.95 14.58 -25.48
N ASN A 598 -19.59 13.81 -26.36
CA ASN A 598 -20.55 14.34 -27.31
C ASN A 598 -21.98 14.43 -26.76
N ASN A 599 -22.24 13.78 -25.61
CA ASN A 599 -23.58 13.63 -25.02
C ASN A 599 -23.82 14.59 -23.84
N TYR A 600 -22.76 15.16 -23.26
CA TYR A 600 -22.83 16.02 -22.08
C TYR A 600 -22.12 17.35 -22.37
N CYS A 601 -22.68 18.44 -21.83
CA CYS A 601 -22.09 19.77 -21.93
C CYS A 601 -22.12 20.45 -20.57
N LEU A 602 -20.97 20.98 -20.13
CA LEU A 602 -20.87 21.81 -18.95
C LEU A 602 -21.17 23.26 -19.29
N SER A 603 -22.14 23.86 -18.62
CA SER A 603 -22.42 25.29 -18.74
C SER A 603 -21.26 26.15 -18.21
N PHE A 604 -21.22 27.39 -18.55
CA PHE A 604 -20.22 28.36 -18.07
C PHE A 604 -20.14 28.37 -16.52
N LEU A 605 -21.30 28.45 -15.85
CA LEU A 605 -21.36 28.51 -14.38
C LEU A 605 -20.93 27.20 -13.72
N GLN A 606 -21.22 26.04 -14.33
CA GLN A 606 -20.74 24.74 -13.86
C GLN A 606 -19.21 24.66 -13.98
N ARG A 607 -18.62 25.08 -15.12
CA ARG A 607 -17.15 25.10 -15.29
C ARG A 607 -16.49 26.01 -14.27
N LEU A 608 -17.09 27.18 -14.01
CA LEU A 608 -16.59 28.13 -13.02
C LEU A 608 -16.67 27.57 -11.58
N ASN A 609 -17.78 26.90 -11.22
CA ASN A 609 -17.94 26.25 -9.92
C ASN A 609 -16.90 25.12 -9.72
N ILE A 610 -16.73 24.26 -10.73
CA ILE A 610 -15.72 23.18 -10.72
C ILE A 610 -14.33 23.76 -10.44
N MET A 611 -13.96 24.85 -11.11
CA MET A 611 -12.64 25.46 -10.91
C MET A 611 -12.49 26.13 -9.53
N ILE A 612 -13.56 26.68 -8.97
CA ILE A 612 -13.57 27.21 -7.59
C ILE A 612 -13.37 26.05 -6.58
N ASP A 613 -14.05 24.92 -6.80
CA ASP A 613 -13.95 23.75 -5.93
C ASP A 613 -12.53 23.16 -5.96
N VAL A 614 -11.92 23.04 -7.14
CA VAL A 614 -10.54 22.59 -7.32
C VAL A 614 -9.55 23.55 -6.65
N ALA A 615 -9.73 24.86 -6.84
CA ALA A 615 -8.90 25.86 -6.19
C ALA A 615 -8.98 25.77 -4.66
N SER A 616 -10.19 25.55 -4.12
CA SER A 616 -10.40 25.36 -2.68
C SER A 616 -9.71 24.10 -2.13
N ALA A 617 -9.71 23.00 -2.91
CA ALA A 617 -8.96 21.79 -2.57
C ALA A 617 -7.46 22.05 -2.52
N LEU A 618 -6.89 22.74 -3.52
CA LEU A 618 -5.47 23.07 -3.58
C LEU A 618 -5.04 24.01 -2.46
N GLU A 619 -5.83 25.03 -2.14
CA GLU A 619 -5.54 25.93 -1.02
C GLU A 619 -5.45 25.17 0.29
N TYR A 620 -6.36 24.22 0.51
CA TYR A 620 -6.33 23.35 1.69
C TYR A 620 -5.08 22.44 1.70
N LEU A 621 -4.71 21.84 0.56
CA LEU A 621 -3.52 20.99 0.45
C LEU A 621 -2.23 21.78 0.73
N HIS A 622 -2.15 23.01 0.25
CA HIS A 622 -0.96 23.84 0.36
C HIS A 622 -0.81 24.51 1.74
N HIS A 623 -1.93 24.87 2.40
CA HIS A 623 -1.90 25.72 3.60
C HIS A 623 -2.82 25.24 4.75
N GLY A 624 -3.72 24.30 4.50
CA GLY A 624 -4.69 23.82 5.49
C GLY A 624 -4.20 22.68 6.39
N SER A 625 -3.03 22.11 6.10
CA SER A 625 -2.39 21.05 6.88
C SER A 625 -1.11 21.52 7.53
N SER A 626 -0.68 20.86 8.62
CA SER A 626 0.62 21.12 9.28
C SER A 626 1.82 20.86 8.35
N MET A 627 1.65 19.96 7.39
CA MET A 627 2.63 19.69 6.32
C MET A 627 1.96 19.96 4.98
N PRO A 628 2.50 20.86 4.13
CA PRO A 628 1.97 21.10 2.80
C PRO A 628 2.02 19.82 1.94
N VAL A 629 0.97 19.57 1.16
CA VAL A 629 0.88 18.46 0.23
C VAL A 629 0.85 19.03 -1.19
N VAL A 630 1.77 18.58 -2.04
CA VAL A 630 1.80 18.91 -3.47
C VAL A 630 1.21 17.76 -4.24
N HIS A 631 0.20 18.01 -5.07
CA HIS A 631 -0.53 16.97 -5.81
C HIS A 631 0.30 16.35 -6.94
N CYS A 632 1.08 17.15 -7.66
CA CYS A 632 1.97 16.79 -8.75
C CYS A 632 1.33 16.30 -10.06
N ASP A 633 0.06 15.88 -10.10
CA ASP A 633 -0.60 15.37 -11.32
C ASP A 633 -2.02 15.95 -11.50
N LEU A 634 -2.16 17.26 -11.37
CA LEU A 634 -3.46 17.93 -11.53
C LEU A 634 -3.84 18.02 -13.01
N LYS A 635 -5.01 17.41 -13.36
CA LYS A 635 -5.57 17.37 -14.72
C LYS A 635 -7.08 17.03 -14.66
N PRO A 636 -7.86 17.27 -15.72
CA PRO A 636 -9.32 17.03 -15.70
C PRO A 636 -9.75 15.60 -15.41
N SER A 637 -8.92 14.60 -15.72
CA SER A 637 -9.23 13.19 -15.41
C SER A 637 -9.11 12.87 -13.92
N ASN A 638 -8.35 13.66 -13.14
CA ASN A 638 -8.15 13.52 -11.71
C ASN A 638 -9.09 14.42 -10.88
N VAL A 639 -10.02 15.10 -11.52
CA VAL A 639 -11.11 15.85 -10.88
C VAL A 639 -12.42 15.11 -11.14
N LEU A 640 -13.04 14.61 -10.08
CA LEU A 640 -14.28 13.81 -10.13
C LEU A 640 -15.47 14.65 -9.67
N LEU A 641 -16.66 14.30 -10.16
CA LEU A 641 -17.92 14.99 -9.85
C LEU A 641 -18.86 14.09 -9.08
N ASP A 642 -19.37 14.58 -7.98
CA ASP A 642 -20.41 13.91 -7.17
C ASP A 642 -21.82 14.05 -7.81
N GLU A 643 -22.84 13.51 -7.16
CA GLU A 643 -24.23 13.56 -7.61
C GLU A 643 -24.78 14.99 -7.77
N ASN A 644 -24.20 15.98 -7.09
CA ASN A 644 -24.58 17.39 -7.10
C ASN A 644 -23.70 18.23 -8.04
N MET A 645 -22.82 17.60 -8.83
CA MET A 645 -21.84 18.26 -9.72
C MET A 645 -20.79 19.07 -8.95
N VAL A 646 -20.52 18.76 -7.67
CA VAL A 646 -19.43 19.34 -6.89
C VAL A 646 -18.13 18.61 -7.27
N ALA A 647 -17.06 19.36 -7.46
CA ALA A 647 -15.79 18.80 -7.87
C ALA A 647 -14.94 18.36 -6.66
N HIS A 648 -14.32 17.18 -6.81
CA HIS A 648 -13.43 16.57 -5.85
C HIS A 648 -12.12 16.17 -6.51
N VAL A 649 -10.98 16.63 -5.97
CA VAL A 649 -9.65 16.26 -6.47
C VAL A 649 -9.32 14.84 -5.96
N SER A 650 -8.76 14.02 -6.86
CA SER A 650 -8.47 12.60 -6.65
C SER A 650 -7.08 12.24 -7.20
N ASP A 651 -6.62 11.01 -6.97
CA ASP A 651 -5.38 10.41 -7.48
C ASP A 651 -4.09 11.08 -6.98
N PHE A 652 -3.74 10.77 -5.74
CA PHE A 652 -2.54 11.26 -5.06
C PHE A 652 -1.33 10.31 -5.23
N GLY A 653 -1.33 9.46 -6.26
CA GLY A 653 -0.31 8.41 -6.48
C GLY A 653 1.13 8.91 -6.62
N ILE A 654 1.33 10.18 -6.98
CA ILE A 654 2.65 10.83 -7.05
C ILE A 654 2.75 12.09 -6.18
N ALA A 655 1.79 12.31 -5.29
CA ALA A 655 1.80 13.46 -4.39
C ALA A 655 3.02 13.45 -3.45
N LYS A 656 3.46 14.63 -3.05
CA LYS A 656 4.60 14.81 -2.14
C LYS A 656 4.19 15.57 -0.89
N LEU A 657 4.56 15.00 0.27
CA LEU A 657 4.55 15.71 1.54
C LEU A 657 5.80 16.57 1.62
N MET A 658 5.65 17.85 2.02
CA MET A 658 6.76 18.76 2.18
C MET A 658 7.17 18.80 3.65
N ASP A 659 8.46 18.65 3.95
CA ASP A 659 8.98 18.75 5.31
C ASP A 659 8.79 20.19 5.89
N GLU A 660 8.69 20.31 7.21
CA GLU A 660 8.58 21.61 7.87
C GLU A 660 9.74 22.53 7.49
N GLY A 661 9.43 23.69 6.89
CA GLY A 661 10.40 24.70 6.45
C GLY A 661 10.97 24.50 5.05
N GLN A 662 10.65 23.42 4.34
CA GLN A 662 11.03 23.25 2.94
C GLN A 662 9.93 23.72 2.00
N SER A 663 10.27 24.57 1.02
CA SER A 663 9.35 25.04 -0.03
C SER A 663 9.47 24.26 -1.34
N LYS A 664 10.46 23.38 -1.48
CA LYS A 664 10.79 22.65 -2.72
C LYS A 664 11.39 21.28 -2.38
N THR A 665 11.06 20.24 -3.17
CA THR A 665 11.69 18.92 -3.10
C THR A 665 12.01 18.43 -4.51
N HIS A 666 12.84 17.39 -4.66
CA HIS A 666 13.19 16.79 -5.94
C HIS A 666 12.51 15.44 -6.11
N THR A 667 12.12 15.12 -7.35
CA THR A 667 11.58 13.80 -7.72
C THR A 667 11.99 13.42 -9.15
N GLN A 668 12.15 12.13 -9.37
CA GLN A 668 12.35 11.56 -10.71
C GLN A 668 11.03 11.06 -11.33
N THR A 669 9.94 11.06 -10.57
CA THR A 669 8.64 10.59 -11.05
C THR A 669 8.08 11.59 -12.06
N LEU A 670 7.79 11.13 -13.27
CA LEU A 670 7.20 11.95 -14.34
C LEU A 670 5.69 12.10 -14.08
N ALA A 671 5.21 13.34 -14.15
CA ALA A 671 3.78 13.67 -14.17
C ALA A 671 3.29 13.82 -15.63
N THR A 672 2.01 14.14 -15.81
CA THR A 672 1.36 14.18 -17.13
C THR A 672 1.92 15.32 -17.98
N VAL A 673 2.46 15.01 -19.16
CA VAL A 673 2.98 15.97 -20.14
C VAL A 673 1.88 16.98 -20.50
N GLY A 674 2.28 18.25 -20.60
CA GLY A 674 1.39 19.37 -20.95
C GLY A 674 0.88 20.15 -19.74
N TYR A 675 0.81 19.55 -18.54
CA TYR A 675 0.41 20.22 -17.29
C TYR A 675 1.59 20.55 -16.38
N LEU A 676 2.76 20.02 -16.69
CA LEU A 676 3.98 20.16 -15.91
C LEU A 676 4.50 21.58 -15.88
N ALA A 677 4.79 22.09 -14.68
CA ALA A 677 5.53 23.32 -14.52
C ALA A 677 6.96 23.21 -15.11
N PRO A 678 7.53 24.27 -15.71
CA PRO A 678 8.86 24.22 -16.34
C PRO A 678 9.97 23.72 -15.41
N GLU A 679 9.98 24.14 -14.14
CA GLU A 679 10.95 23.70 -13.13
C GLU A 679 10.81 22.23 -12.76
N TYR A 680 9.59 21.68 -12.83
CA TYR A 680 9.37 20.25 -12.59
C TYR A 680 9.86 19.43 -13.80
N GLY A 681 9.45 19.81 -15.02
CA GLY A 681 9.84 19.09 -16.24
C GLY A 681 11.36 19.12 -16.53
N SER A 682 12.06 20.22 -16.21
CA SER A 682 13.47 20.38 -16.55
C SER A 682 14.47 19.99 -15.44
N LYS A 683 14.05 20.07 -14.16
CA LYS A 683 14.94 19.91 -12.99
C LYS A 683 14.37 18.93 -11.95
N GLY A 684 13.18 18.37 -12.16
CA GLY A 684 12.50 17.54 -11.18
C GLY A 684 12.11 18.28 -9.88
N ILE A 685 12.05 19.62 -9.90
CA ILE A 685 11.72 20.41 -8.70
C ILE A 685 10.22 20.48 -8.52
N VAL A 686 9.72 19.92 -7.41
CA VAL A 686 8.32 19.94 -6.99
C VAL A 686 8.10 20.99 -5.92
N SER A 687 7.03 21.76 -6.06
CA SER A 687 6.60 22.79 -5.09
C SER A 687 5.09 23.06 -5.21
N VAL A 688 4.50 23.69 -4.20
CA VAL A 688 3.09 24.15 -4.25
C VAL A 688 2.83 25.06 -5.46
N LYS A 689 3.84 25.81 -5.91
CA LYS A 689 3.75 26.66 -7.11
C LYS A 689 3.71 25.85 -8.42
N GLY A 690 4.15 24.59 -8.42
CA GLY A 690 3.97 23.65 -9.52
C GLY A 690 2.51 23.27 -9.73
N ASP A 691 1.76 22.99 -8.64
CA ASP A 691 0.31 22.73 -8.71
C ASP A 691 -0.46 23.96 -9.20
N VAL A 692 -0.04 25.18 -8.82
CA VAL A 692 -0.65 26.42 -9.31
C VAL A 692 -0.48 26.54 -10.83
N TYR A 693 0.69 26.18 -11.37
CA TYR A 693 0.90 26.13 -12.82
C TYR A 693 -0.04 25.13 -13.51
N SER A 694 -0.09 23.89 -13.00
CA SER A 694 -0.99 22.84 -13.53
C SER A 694 -2.46 23.25 -13.48
N TYR A 695 -2.85 23.94 -12.40
CA TYR A 695 -4.18 24.53 -12.26
C TYR A 695 -4.46 25.58 -13.36
N GLY A 696 -3.50 26.47 -13.66
CA GLY A 696 -3.63 27.46 -14.72
C GLY A 696 -3.83 26.83 -16.09
N ILE A 697 -3.06 25.80 -16.44
CA ILE A 697 -3.23 25.02 -17.68
C ILE A 697 -4.63 24.37 -17.74
N MET A 698 -5.07 23.74 -16.62
CA MET A 698 -6.40 23.14 -16.56
C MET A 698 -7.51 24.17 -16.68
N LEU A 699 -7.35 25.38 -16.11
CA LEU A 699 -8.30 26.47 -16.24
C LEU A 699 -8.45 26.91 -17.71
N MET A 700 -7.33 27.00 -18.45
CA MET A 700 -7.33 27.26 -19.90
C MET A 700 -8.07 26.15 -20.66
N GLU A 701 -7.73 24.89 -20.42
CA GLU A 701 -8.33 23.72 -21.07
C GLU A 701 -9.86 23.64 -20.88
N ILE A 702 -10.32 23.85 -19.65
CA ILE A 702 -11.76 23.76 -19.33
C ILE A 702 -12.60 24.76 -20.10
N PHE A 703 -12.10 25.97 -20.38
CA PHE A 703 -12.85 26.99 -21.09
C PHE A 703 -12.62 27.00 -22.61
N THR A 704 -11.48 26.49 -23.10
CA THR A 704 -11.20 26.36 -24.54
C THR A 704 -11.62 25.00 -25.10
N ARG A 705 -11.78 23.96 -24.25
CA ARG A 705 -11.95 22.58 -24.68
C ARG A 705 -10.77 22.05 -25.54
N ARG A 706 -9.57 22.65 -25.39
CA ARG A 706 -8.34 22.25 -26.06
C ARG A 706 -7.37 21.64 -25.07
N LYS A 707 -6.92 20.42 -25.36
CA LYS A 707 -5.89 19.77 -24.54
C LYS A 707 -4.57 20.49 -24.70
N PRO A 708 -3.74 20.59 -23.67
CA PRO A 708 -2.39 21.15 -23.80
C PRO A 708 -1.48 20.30 -24.71
N THR A 709 -1.89 19.07 -25.03
CA THR A 709 -1.22 18.12 -25.94
C THR A 709 -1.98 17.95 -27.27
N ASP A 710 -2.86 18.88 -27.63
CA ASP A 710 -3.60 18.87 -28.92
C ASP A 710 -2.61 19.02 -30.08
N ASP A 711 -2.85 18.30 -31.19
CA ASP A 711 -2.00 18.29 -32.38
C ASP A 711 -1.79 19.70 -33.02
N MET A 712 -2.65 20.65 -32.69
CA MET A 712 -2.46 22.05 -33.12
C MET A 712 -1.28 22.76 -32.42
N PHE A 713 -0.81 22.27 -31.29
CA PHE A 713 0.27 22.85 -30.52
C PHE A 713 1.61 22.20 -30.89
N VAL A 714 2.26 22.77 -31.93
CA VAL A 714 3.53 22.28 -32.50
C VAL A 714 4.63 23.33 -32.30
N ALA A 715 5.84 22.90 -32.09
CA ALA A 715 7.04 23.73 -31.93
C ALA A 715 6.90 24.72 -30.75
N GLU A 716 6.89 26.01 -31.01
CA GLU A 716 6.80 27.09 -29.99
C GLU A 716 5.36 27.42 -29.57
N LEU A 717 4.36 26.86 -30.27
CA LEU A 717 2.96 27.12 -29.96
C LEU A 717 2.48 26.18 -28.88
N SER A 718 2.18 26.70 -27.72
CA SER A 718 1.54 25.98 -26.59
C SER A 718 0.17 26.56 -26.28
N LEU A 719 -0.66 25.85 -25.49
CA LEU A 719 -1.95 26.37 -25.03
C LEU A 719 -1.77 27.74 -24.34
N LYS A 720 -0.74 27.93 -23.53
CA LYS A 720 -0.38 29.19 -22.85
C LYS A 720 -0.06 30.29 -23.90
N THR A 721 0.83 30.01 -24.86
CA THR A 721 1.23 31.01 -25.85
C THR A 721 0.10 31.33 -26.82
N TRP A 722 -0.76 30.37 -27.18
CA TRP A 722 -1.95 30.61 -28.01
C TRP A 722 -2.92 31.56 -27.33
N ILE A 723 -3.23 31.36 -26.04
CA ILE A 723 -4.14 32.23 -25.28
C ILE A 723 -3.53 33.62 -25.10
N SER A 724 -2.26 33.71 -24.70
CA SER A 724 -1.59 35.01 -24.48
C SER A 724 -1.51 35.85 -25.75
N GLY A 725 -1.33 35.21 -26.92
CA GLY A 725 -1.30 35.91 -28.22
C GLY A 725 -2.67 36.35 -28.73
N SER A 726 -3.75 35.75 -28.25
CA SER A 726 -5.14 36.05 -28.66
C SER A 726 -5.81 37.10 -27.76
N LEU A 727 -5.24 37.41 -26.61
CA LEU A 727 -5.77 38.46 -25.72
C LEU A 727 -5.25 39.84 -26.11
N PRO A 728 -6.07 40.92 -26.01
CA PRO A 728 -7.50 40.93 -25.67
C PRO A 728 -8.43 40.79 -26.90
N ASN A 729 -7.92 40.74 -28.13
CA ASN A 729 -8.69 41.03 -29.34
C ASN A 729 -9.45 39.85 -29.96
N SER A 730 -9.04 38.58 -29.68
CA SER A 730 -9.62 37.38 -30.33
C SER A 730 -10.15 36.36 -29.32
N ILE A 731 -10.72 36.82 -28.20
CA ILE A 731 -11.20 35.95 -27.11
C ILE A 731 -12.27 34.96 -27.58
N MET A 732 -13.15 35.37 -28.49
CA MET A 732 -14.25 34.52 -28.96
C MET A 732 -13.76 33.31 -29.77
N GLU A 733 -12.59 33.40 -30.40
CA GLU A 733 -11.97 32.29 -31.13
C GLU A 733 -11.35 31.23 -30.21
N LEU A 734 -11.09 31.58 -28.92
CA LEU A 734 -10.55 30.69 -27.91
C LEU A 734 -11.62 29.81 -27.28
N LEU A 735 -12.89 30.25 -27.31
CA LEU A 735 -13.94 29.61 -26.51
C LEU A 735 -14.41 28.27 -27.09
N ASP A 736 -14.77 27.36 -26.18
CA ASP A 736 -15.53 26.17 -26.57
C ASP A 736 -16.83 26.57 -27.28
N SER A 737 -17.06 26.03 -28.46
CA SER A 737 -18.26 26.28 -29.27
C SER A 737 -19.57 26.02 -28.53
N ASN A 738 -19.55 25.12 -27.56
CA ASN A 738 -20.71 24.81 -26.70
C ASN A 738 -21.06 25.95 -25.72
N LEU A 739 -20.14 26.84 -25.43
CA LEU A 739 -20.36 28.03 -24.60
C LEU A 739 -20.90 29.22 -25.42
N VAL A 740 -20.71 29.22 -26.73
CA VAL A 740 -21.04 30.35 -27.65
C VAL A 740 -22.49 30.29 -28.17
N GLN A 741 -23.25 29.22 -27.89
CA GLN A 741 -24.67 29.09 -28.31
C GLN A 741 -25.66 29.98 -27.52
N ILE A 742 -25.18 30.87 -26.67
CA ILE A 742 -25.98 31.84 -25.91
C ILE A 742 -26.12 33.13 -26.73
N THR A 743 -27.37 33.58 -26.92
CA THR A 743 -27.82 34.57 -27.85
C THR A 743 -27.41 36.04 -27.56
N GLY A 744 -27.04 36.79 -28.59
CA GLY A 744 -27.13 38.23 -28.92
C GLY A 744 -26.51 39.23 -27.92
N ASP A 745 -27.22 39.68 -26.92
CA ASP A 745 -26.83 40.80 -26.04
C ASP A 745 -25.91 40.44 -24.87
N GLN A 746 -25.62 39.14 -24.65
CA GLN A 746 -24.75 38.64 -23.57
C GLN A 746 -23.30 38.43 -24.03
N ILE A 747 -22.94 38.67 -25.26
CA ILE A 747 -21.61 38.35 -25.83
C ILE A 747 -20.51 39.24 -25.24
N ASP A 748 -20.76 40.53 -25.04
CA ASP A 748 -19.78 41.47 -24.45
C ASP A 748 -19.47 41.20 -23.01
N ASP A 749 -20.47 40.80 -22.21
CA ASP A 749 -20.30 40.42 -20.80
C ASP A 749 -19.49 39.11 -20.67
N ILE A 750 -19.77 38.10 -21.51
CA ILE A 750 -19.04 36.85 -21.53
C ILE A 750 -17.59 37.07 -21.96
N SER A 751 -17.35 37.91 -22.97
CA SER A 751 -16.01 38.25 -23.42
C SER A 751 -15.17 38.89 -22.31
N THR A 752 -15.76 39.81 -21.53
CA THR A 752 -15.10 40.47 -20.38
C THR A 752 -14.76 39.48 -19.25
N HIS A 753 -15.70 38.59 -18.95
CA HIS A 753 -15.48 37.58 -17.91
C HIS A 753 -14.42 36.56 -18.35
N MET A 754 -14.44 36.15 -19.61
CA MET A 754 -13.44 35.22 -20.17
C MET A 754 -12.04 35.86 -20.23
N SER A 755 -11.94 37.15 -20.57
CA SER A 755 -10.67 37.89 -20.50
C SER A 755 -10.08 37.83 -19.09
N SER A 756 -10.95 38.02 -18.08
CA SER A 756 -10.52 37.96 -16.67
C SER A 756 -10.07 36.55 -16.26
N ILE A 757 -10.79 35.49 -16.72
CA ILE A 757 -10.45 34.10 -16.44
C ILE A 757 -9.11 33.71 -17.10
N PHE A 758 -8.91 34.08 -18.39
CA PHE A 758 -7.66 33.77 -19.08
C PHE A 758 -6.48 34.58 -18.53
N SER A 759 -6.68 35.83 -18.15
CA SER A 759 -5.65 36.61 -17.46
C SER A 759 -5.24 35.99 -16.12
N LEU A 760 -6.22 35.48 -15.35
CA LEU A 760 -5.97 34.74 -14.13
C LEU A 760 -5.21 33.44 -14.40
N ALA A 761 -5.59 32.67 -15.42
CA ALA A 761 -4.92 31.44 -15.82
C ALA A 761 -3.45 31.70 -16.22
N LEU A 762 -3.18 32.77 -16.95
CA LEU A 762 -1.82 33.19 -17.33
C LEU A 762 -0.99 33.56 -16.10
N SER A 763 -1.56 34.28 -15.11
CA SER A 763 -0.86 34.61 -13.86
C SER A 763 -0.54 33.37 -12.99
N CYS A 764 -1.31 32.28 -13.13
CA CYS A 764 -0.97 30.99 -12.56
C CYS A 764 0.21 30.33 -13.31
N CYS A 765 0.39 30.61 -14.59
CA CYS A 765 1.35 29.97 -15.49
C CYS A 765 2.62 30.83 -15.71
N GLU A 766 2.93 31.80 -14.83
CA GLU A 766 4.18 32.54 -14.91
C GLU A 766 5.40 31.63 -14.90
N ASP A 767 6.44 31.97 -15.67
CA ASP A 767 7.63 31.13 -15.82
C ASP A 767 8.42 31.03 -14.51
N SER A 768 8.56 32.14 -13.78
CA SER A 768 9.12 32.14 -12.43
C SER A 768 8.09 31.66 -11.41
N PRO A 769 8.37 30.59 -10.64
CA PRO A 769 7.46 30.13 -9.58
C PRO A 769 7.10 31.20 -8.56
N GLU A 770 8.01 32.12 -8.27
CA GLU A 770 7.82 33.21 -7.29
C GLU A 770 6.83 34.28 -7.79
N ALA A 771 6.72 34.44 -9.11
CA ALA A 771 5.79 35.39 -9.74
C ALA A 771 4.35 34.84 -9.83
N ARG A 772 4.16 33.53 -9.68
CA ARG A 772 2.81 32.90 -9.75
C ARG A 772 1.95 33.33 -8.57
N ILE A 773 0.69 33.62 -8.87
CA ILE A 773 -0.36 33.95 -7.88
C ILE A 773 -0.50 32.79 -6.85
N ASN A 774 -1.02 33.05 -5.68
CA ASN A 774 -1.38 32.00 -4.70
C ASN A 774 -2.84 31.54 -4.88
N MET A 775 -3.18 30.38 -4.33
CA MET A 775 -4.52 29.80 -4.52
C MET A 775 -5.63 30.59 -3.78
N ALA A 776 -5.34 31.26 -2.69
CA ALA A 776 -6.32 32.12 -2.00
C ALA A 776 -6.78 33.30 -2.88
N ASP A 777 -5.84 33.97 -3.56
CA ASP A 777 -6.14 35.07 -4.48
C ASP A 777 -6.84 34.56 -5.76
N VAL A 778 -6.49 33.35 -6.23
CA VAL A 778 -7.22 32.66 -7.32
C VAL A 778 -8.67 32.46 -6.96
N ILE A 779 -8.96 31.91 -5.77
CA ILE A 779 -10.33 31.68 -5.28
C ILE A 779 -11.08 33.01 -5.19
N ALA A 780 -10.49 34.03 -4.60
CA ALA A 780 -11.11 35.35 -4.45
C ALA A 780 -11.50 35.94 -5.82
N THR A 781 -10.62 35.83 -6.80
CA THR A 781 -10.84 36.32 -8.16
C THR A 781 -11.98 35.56 -8.86
N LEU A 782 -12.00 34.23 -8.78
CA LEU A 782 -13.07 33.42 -9.38
C LEU A 782 -14.43 33.67 -8.74
N ILE A 783 -14.46 33.83 -7.40
CA ILE A 783 -15.72 34.17 -6.68
C ILE A 783 -16.22 35.53 -7.11
N LYS A 784 -15.33 36.52 -7.30
CA LYS A 784 -15.69 37.84 -7.83
C LYS A 784 -16.32 37.74 -9.21
N ILE A 785 -15.70 36.99 -10.12
CA ILE A 785 -16.22 36.72 -11.46
C ILE A 785 -17.58 36.05 -11.39
N LYS A 786 -17.72 35.01 -10.56
CA LYS A 786 -19.01 34.32 -10.33
C LYS A 786 -20.11 35.27 -9.87
N THR A 787 -19.79 36.15 -8.93
CA THR A 787 -20.78 37.14 -8.40
C THR A 787 -21.26 38.09 -9.48
N LEU A 788 -20.36 38.54 -10.36
CA LEU A 788 -20.73 39.40 -11.50
C LEU A 788 -21.64 38.65 -12.51
N VAL A 789 -21.31 37.40 -12.82
CA VAL A 789 -22.12 36.56 -13.74
C VAL A 789 -23.49 36.26 -13.19
N VAL A 790 -23.63 35.97 -11.90
CA VAL A 790 -24.92 35.68 -11.26
C VAL A 790 -25.74 36.96 -11.07
N GLY A 791 -25.09 38.08 -10.73
CA GLY A 791 -25.75 39.37 -10.57
C GLY A 791 -26.32 39.94 -11.89
N ALA A 792 -25.67 39.71 -13.04
CA ALA A 792 -26.16 40.07 -14.36
C ALA A 792 -27.43 39.28 -14.80
N ASN A 793 -27.64 38.07 -14.26
CA ASN A 793 -28.82 37.24 -14.55
C ASN A 793 -30.04 37.53 -13.67
N THR A 794 -29.93 38.49 -12.75
CA THR A 794 -31.03 38.85 -11.79
C THR A 794 -31.65 40.26 -12.02
N VAL A 795 -31.26 40.93 -13.12
CA VAL A 795 -31.85 42.22 -13.52
C VAL A 795 -32.74 42.05 -14.77
#